data_1d2713e5940df6ce1e5ba5102375a2f1
#
_entry.id   1d2713e5940df6ce1e5ba5102375a2f1
#
_cell.length_a   1.000
_cell.length_b   1.000
_cell.length_c   1.000
_cell.angle_alpha   90.00
_cell.angle_beta   90.00
_cell.angle_gamma   90.00
#
_symmetry.space_group_name_H-M   'P 1'
#
loop_
_entity.id
_entity.type
_entity.pdbx_description
1 polymer ?
#
loop_
_entity_poly.entity_id
_entity_poly.type
_entity_poly.pdbx_seq_one_letter_code
_entity_poly.pdbx_strand_id
1 'polypeptide(L)'
;MRSMLFIPVIPALLLAGCTLTESSLPLQPDSNWQVATLPNGMKYHLYPTDDSQVSLRLVINSGSFQETPQQQGYAHFIEHMAFNGSQHFAGNQVIELFEQAGGSFGADINAFTSYQQTTYKLDLADNKRLKDALTWMRDIGDGLEFDPNEVEKEKGVILGEWRRSRPEDKAFFYNLYNAMIDDTAYEQHDVLGSEASIQNASAMALQNYYQRWYQPQYSELIVTGNVDAAQLSEVIQQTFSSWQSSSTEPLPKQRDIPLVVEDRVLLSNTLESPSVHYVIDRGAASVQSRAQQWQNWSDEISAKLIQQRLYATLNDSAEPFLDVYATNEIINYSRVSFAGIFFAPEQRHEMNRLFTSTLASLRDHGVTQQELDTVLAEYHGWLDNLESDWSKHTPAYFADQRVFALEQNSINQSKADYQQSLSQFVASYDLSQTNQQLRDLLSSDPAFIMGLDRGDKIAQWVGATRAVRAAYQQAGIKPLNMEVKSNGLLQPKQDGRILSVADYPGGFKVFQLSNGVEVWFQQDKQAGDRAYVNFASAGGKAALDPSLFAAFDVGTAAAIQSGLGQFSGPELDRFLRSKDVALNPYLGLTHHGVEITAAKKHLAVAMQALYNTATEIKVEAKQLEAAKKSFVQNRESFIKSPFGRWMMSIASNFYQPQSRNQLLLPEDIKEVTAEQIYALHRELFHKNHGFKMVIVADLTSEQLTPLLRQYVASIELQDADPVDFSVKYRPDAKAYQSLNEGAEASSMHLVRLWNPQGETKQGRSVFAEDMLQRISTSRVLKQLREEASLDYSPNVTSVALDNEAVSDWYFVSQLNPQDVEKMEAQLTTVLSQLANDITQQDVDTAAQQLSLALQDLDKDPKQRCWFYTRYLISGYGVDVLLDVDKTAHSITLQEIRRLAKHAFGPQAKRFTSVLNPKS
;
A
#
# COMPACT_ATOMS: atom_id res chain seq x y z
N MET A 1 46.19 42.45 -73.16
CA MET A 1 45.96 43.23 -71.92
C MET A 1 44.53 43.13 -71.43
N ARG A 2 44.30 42.23 -70.64
CA ARG A 2 43.02 42.09 -69.82
C ARG A 2 43.46 41.42 -68.56
N SER A 3 43.43 42.20 -67.49
CA SER A 3 43.63 41.72 -66.09
C SER A 3 42.46 40.90 -65.62
N MET A 4 42.64 39.68 -65.22
CA MET A 4 41.65 38.88 -64.48
C MET A 4 41.84 39.06 -62.97
N LEU A 5 40.80 39.61 -62.31
CA LEU A 5 40.72 39.62 -60.88
C LEU A 5 40.33 38.23 -60.41
N PHE A 6 41.09 37.62 -59.53
CA PHE A 6 40.74 36.46 -58.74
C PHE A 6 40.05 36.92 -57.43
N ILE A 7 38.80 36.47 -57.23
CA ILE A 7 38.07 36.61 -55.99
C ILE A 7 38.22 35.28 -55.25
N PRO A 8 38.75 35.20 -54.03
CA PRO A 8 38.75 33.97 -53.23
C PRO A 8 37.34 33.71 -52.71
N VAL A 9 36.79 32.55 -53.08
CA VAL A 9 35.58 31.99 -52.46
C VAL A 9 35.97 31.32 -51.11
N ILE A 10 35.58 31.91 -50.02
CA ILE A 10 35.66 31.33 -48.68
C ILE A 10 34.51 30.34 -48.56
N PRO A 11 34.73 29.03 -48.31
CA PRO A 11 33.64 28.13 -48.02
C PRO A 11 33.11 28.43 -46.58
N ALA A 12 31.90 28.90 -46.48
CA ALA A 12 31.17 28.98 -45.21
C ALA A 12 30.91 27.54 -44.76
N LEU A 13 31.68 27.04 -43.81
CA LEU A 13 31.33 25.88 -43.02
C LEU A 13 30.04 26.20 -42.26
N LEU A 14 28.93 25.70 -42.73
CA LEU A 14 27.68 25.55 -41.91
C LEU A 14 27.99 24.53 -40.79
N LEU A 15 28.33 25.02 -39.63
CA LEU A 15 28.20 24.28 -38.39
C LEU A 15 26.71 24.02 -38.18
N ALA A 16 26.22 22.91 -38.70
CA ALA A 16 24.96 22.33 -38.21
C ALA A 16 25.18 21.91 -36.76
N GLY A 17 24.99 22.83 -35.84
CA GLY A 17 24.84 22.50 -34.44
C GLY A 17 23.61 21.60 -34.33
N CYS A 18 23.81 20.30 -34.11
CA CYS A 18 22.76 19.45 -33.56
C CYS A 18 22.36 20.04 -32.21
N THR A 19 21.34 20.88 -32.19
CA THR A 19 20.64 21.19 -30.95
C THR A 19 19.97 19.89 -30.54
N LEU A 20 20.58 19.18 -29.57
CA LEU A 20 19.91 18.09 -28.88
C LEU A 20 18.60 18.67 -28.37
N THR A 21 17.47 18.04 -28.69
CA THR A 21 16.21 18.38 -28.06
C THR A 21 16.34 18.08 -26.55
N GLU A 22 15.74 18.88 -25.68
CA GLU A 22 15.88 18.72 -24.23
C GLU A 22 15.54 17.29 -23.75
N SER A 23 14.58 16.62 -24.41
CA SER A 23 14.22 15.23 -24.15
C SER A 23 15.32 14.22 -24.53
N SER A 24 16.27 14.54 -25.40
CA SER A 24 17.35 13.62 -25.78
C SER A 24 18.56 13.65 -24.83
N LEU A 25 18.53 14.51 -23.81
CA LEU A 25 19.59 14.59 -22.82
C LEU A 25 19.59 13.35 -21.91
N PRO A 26 20.78 12.82 -21.54
CA PRO A 26 20.87 11.77 -20.54
C PRO A 26 20.44 12.31 -19.16
N LEU A 27 19.87 11.45 -18.33
CA LEU A 27 19.68 11.80 -16.92
C LEU A 27 21.01 12.00 -16.22
N GLN A 28 21.05 12.94 -15.28
CA GLN A 28 22.24 13.18 -14.48
C GLN A 28 22.19 12.35 -13.20
N PRO A 29 23.15 11.43 -12.99
CA PRO A 29 23.23 10.67 -11.77
C PRO A 29 23.35 11.60 -10.55
N ASP A 30 22.74 11.19 -9.44
CA ASP A 30 22.90 11.93 -8.19
C ASP A 30 24.36 11.82 -7.69
N SER A 31 25.06 12.96 -7.64
CA SER A 31 26.45 13.07 -7.20
C SER A 31 26.66 12.82 -5.71
N ASN A 32 25.58 12.75 -4.91
CA ASN A 32 25.67 12.38 -3.51
C ASN A 32 26.00 10.89 -3.32
N TRP A 33 25.73 10.06 -4.33
CA TRP A 33 26.17 8.68 -4.36
C TRP A 33 27.69 8.60 -4.55
N GLN A 34 28.38 8.09 -3.55
CA GLN A 34 29.80 7.75 -3.62
C GLN A 34 29.95 6.26 -3.93
N VAL A 35 30.40 5.95 -5.14
CA VAL A 35 30.51 4.56 -5.62
C VAL A 35 31.99 4.21 -5.78
N ALA A 36 32.39 3.07 -5.21
CA ALA A 36 33.77 2.57 -5.37
C ALA A 36 33.78 1.04 -5.51
N THR A 37 34.90 0.51 -5.96
CA THR A 37 35.13 -0.93 -6.15
C THR A 37 36.35 -1.36 -5.34
N LEU A 38 36.19 -2.40 -4.52
CA LEU A 38 37.28 -3.02 -3.79
C LEU A 38 38.21 -3.83 -4.72
N PRO A 39 39.46 -4.10 -4.31
CA PRO A 39 40.39 -4.91 -5.10
C PRO A 39 39.89 -6.30 -5.47
N ASN A 40 38.99 -6.89 -4.69
CA ASN A 40 38.35 -8.20 -4.95
C ASN A 40 37.17 -8.11 -5.94
N GLY A 41 36.82 -6.91 -6.44
CA GLY A 41 35.77 -6.69 -7.40
C GLY A 41 34.41 -6.30 -6.80
N MET A 42 34.23 -6.38 -5.48
CA MET A 42 32.99 -5.96 -4.82
C MET A 42 32.79 -4.45 -4.97
N LYS A 43 31.59 -4.02 -5.33
CA LYS A 43 31.22 -2.60 -5.33
C LYS A 43 30.54 -2.19 -4.03
N TYR A 44 30.68 -0.92 -3.70
CA TYR A 44 29.87 -0.33 -2.62
C TYR A 44 29.42 1.08 -2.99
N HIS A 45 28.24 1.44 -2.45
CA HIS A 45 27.52 2.68 -2.72
C HIS A 45 27.18 3.35 -1.39
N LEU A 46 27.64 4.57 -1.18
CA LEU A 46 27.39 5.33 0.04
C LEU A 46 26.54 6.56 -0.27
N TYR A 47 25.54 6.81 0.55
CA TYR A 47 24.70 8.01 0.49
C TYR A 47 24.54 8.59 1.90
N PRO A 48 25.48 9.44 2.35
CA PRO A 48 25.37 10.10 3.65
C PRO A 48 24.18 11.05 3.72
N THR A 49 23.44 10.99 4.82
CA THR A 49 22.36 11.93 5.14
C THR A 49 22.49 12.39 6.59
N ASP A 50 21.77 13.47 6.94
CA ASP A 50 21.72 13.98 8.32
C ASP A 50 20.67 13.25 9.18
N ASP A 51 20.01 12.24 8.65
CA ASP A 51 19.04 11.42 9.38
C ASP A 51 19.78 10.50 10.36
N SER A 52 19.20 10.26 11.56
CA SER A 52 19.80 9.37 12.56
C SER A 52 19.92 7.91 12.09
N GLN A 53 19.02 7.47 11.22
CA GLN A 53 18.94 6.11 10.70
C GLN A 53 20.12 5.73 9.81
N VAL A 54 20.39 4.42 9.72
CA VAL A 54 21.31 3.85 8.73
C VAL A 54 20.66 2.64 8.09
N SER A 55 20.62 2.61 6.76
CA SER A 55 20.05 1.50 5.99
C SER A 55 21.13 0.81 5.17
N LEU A 56 21.16 -0.52 5.25
CA LEU A 56 22.09 -1.36 4.49
C LEU A 56 21.34 -2.28 3.53
N ARG A 57 21.88 -2.46 2.33
CA ARG A 57 21.45 -3.50 1.39
C ARG A 57 22.69 -4.21 0.86
N LEU A 58 22.71 -5.54 0.95
CA LEU A 58 23.68 -6.35 0.22
C LEU A 58 22.96 -7.01 -0.94
N VAL A 59 23.34 -6.63 -2.15
CA VAL A 59 22.80 -7.18 -3.39
C VAL A 59 23.80 -8.20 -3.92
N ILE A 60 23.33 -9.43 -4.11
CA ILE A 60 24.02 -10.49 -4.84
C ILE A 60 23.37 -10.58 -6.21
N ASN A 61 24.10 -10.27 -7.28
CA ASN A 61 23.59 -10.33 -8.65
C ASN A 61 23.46 -11.79 -9.16
N SER A 62 22.75 -12.58 -8.39
CA SER A 62 22.35 -13.97 -8.66
C SER A 62 20.97 -14.22 -8.04
N GLY A 63 20.07 -14.73 -8.86
CA GLY A 63 18.71 -15.09 -8.49
C GLY A 63 18.31 -16.39 -9.18
N SER A 64 17.02 -16.61 -9.43
CA SER A 64 16.54 -17.87 -9.99
C SER A 64 17.01 -18.13 -11.43
N PHE A 65 17.40 -17.11 -12.20
CA PHE A 65 17.96 -17.32 -13.55
C PHE A 65 19.31 -18.01 -13.58
N GLN A 66 20.00 -18.09 -12.45
CA GLN A 66 21.28 -18.79 -12.33
C GLN A 66 21.11 -20.27 -11.92
N GLU A 67 19.88 -20.69 -11.67
CA GLU A 67 19.56 -22.05 -11.28
C GLU A 67 19.49 -23.01 -12.47
N THR A 68 19.91 -24.24 -12.26
CA THR A 68 19.62 -25.37 -13.15
C THR A 68 18.24 -25.95 -12.82
N PRO A 69 17.64 -26.78 -13.71
CA PRO A 69 16.35 -27.40 -13.41
C PRO A 69 16.32 -28.22 -12.10
N GLN A 70 17.47 -28.68 -11.62
CA GLN A 70 17.59 -29.42 -10.36
C GLN A 70 17.79 -28.53 -9.15
N GLN A 71 18.04 -27.24 -9.38
CA GLN A 71 18.33 -26.25 -8.34
C GLN A 71 17.23 -25.21 -8.19
N GLN A 72 16.06 -25.44 -8.78
CA GLN A 72 14.93 -24.49 -8.71
C GLN A 72 14.59 -24.14 -7.26
N GLY A 73 14.65 -22.86 -6.92
CA GLY A 73 14.42 -22.32 -5.60
C GLY A 73 15.65 -22.28 -4.68
N TYR A 74 16.87 -22.61 -5.17
CA TYR A 74 18.08 -22.59 -4.33
C TYR A 74 18.52 -21.17 -3.97
N ALA A 75 18.36 -20.21 -4.86
CA ALA A 75 18.63 -18.80 -4.54
C ALA A 75 17.81 -18.34 -3.36
N HIS A 76 16.51 -18.61 -3.39
CA HIS A 76 15.58 -18.32 -2.31
C HIS A 76 15.86 -19.11 -1.04
N PHE A 77 16.21 -20.39 -1.17
CA PHE A 77 16.59 -21.20 -0.02
C PHE A 77 17.82 -20.64 0.73
N ILE A 78 18.83 -20.18 -0.01
CA ILE A 78 20.03 -19.57 0.58
C ILE A 78 19.70 -18.23 1.24
N GLU A 79 18.75 -17.50 0.68
CA GLU A 79 18.21 -16.30 1.34
C GLU A 79 17.72 -16.60 2.75
N HIS A 80 16.92 -17.66 2.95
CA HIS A 80 16.48 -18.11 4.26
C HIS A 80 17.64 -18.54 5.15
N MET A 81 18.62 -19.27 4.60
CA MET A 81 19.78 -19.72 5.37
C MET A 81 20.63 -18.58 5.93
N ALA A 82 20.56 -17.36 5.38
CA ALA A 82 21.27 -16.21 5.91
C ALA A 82 20.83 -15.81 7.33
N PHE A 83 19.66 -16.26 7.76
CA PHE A 83 19.09 -16.05 9.08
C PHE A 83 19.27 -17.24 10.04
N ASN A 84 19.77 -18.38 9.53
CA ASN A 84 19.83 -19.66 10.25
C ASN A 84 21.25 -20.04 10.70
N GLY A 85 22.18 -19.12 10.64
CA GLY A 85 23.53 -19.28 11.15
C GLY A 85 24.62 -18.84 10.18
N SER A 86 25.63 -18.20 10.75
CA SER A 86 26.82 -17.74 10.03
C SER A 86 28.05 -17.79 10.93
N GLN A 87 29.22 -17.51 10.37
CA GLN A 87 30.50 -17.59 11.05
C GLN A 87 30.53 -16.82 12.39
N HIS A 88 29.85 -15.67 12.48
CA HIS A 88 29.87 -14.82 13.67
C HIS A 88 28.53 -14.83 14.43
N PHE A 89 27.45 -15.34 13.84
CA PHE A 89 26.11 -15.35 14.44
C PHE A 89 25.52 -16.75 14.33
N ALA A 90 25.43 -17.47 15.44
CA ALA A 90 24.91 -18.82 15.48
C ALA A 90 23.36 -18.83 15.44
N GLY A 91 22.78 -19.71 14.63
CA GLY A 91 21.33 -19.84 14.51
C GLY A 91 20.67 -18.48 14.19
N ASN A 92 19.62 -18.11 14.91
CA ASN A 92 18.88 -16.85 14.73
C ASN A 92 19.42 -15.65 15.56
N GLN A 93 20.63 -15.73 16.11
CA GLN A 93 21.20 -14.65 16.95
C GLN A 93 21.24 -13.30 16.24
N VAL A 94 21.37 -13.27 14.92
CA VAL A 94 21.36 -12.03 14.15
C VAL A 94 20.01 -11.31 14.24
N ILE A 95 18.91 -12.06 14.19
CA ILE A 95 17.55 -11.51 14.35
C ILE A 95 17.42 -10.93 15.76
N GLU A 96 17.74 -11.70 16.79
CA GLU A 96 17.64 -11.26 18.19
C GLU A 96 18.50 -9.99 18.44
N LEU A 97 19.70 -9.92 17.85
CA LEU A 97 20.60 -8.76 18.00
C LEU A 97 19.98 -7.48 17.47
N PHE A 98 19.40 -7.53 16.26
CA PHE A 98 18.86 -6.33 15.61
C PHE A 98 17.44 -6.01 16.10
N GLU A 99 16.66 -6.97 16.54
CA GLU A 99 15.40 -6.71 17.25
C GLU A 99 15.65 -5.95 18.55
N GLN A 100 16.69 -6.34 19.33
CA GLN A 100 17.10 -5.60 20.54
C GLN A 100 17.58 -4.17 20.23
N ALA A 101 17.99 -3.91 19.00
CA ALA A 101 18.35 -2.58 18.52
C ALA A 101 17.16 -1.78 17.97
N GLY A 102 15.93 -2.33 18.05
CA GLY A 102 14.70 -1.69 17.62
C GLY A 102 14.19 -2.11 16.24
N GLY A 103 14.93 -2.93 15.51
CA GLY A 103 14.47 -3.50 14.24
C GLY A 103 13.36 -4.53 14.45
N SER A 104 12.54 -4.73 13.43
CA SER A 104 11.50 -5.75 13.39
C SER A 104 11.78 -6.72 12.26
N PHE A 105 11.80 -8.02 12.56
CA PHE A 105 11.96 -9.04 11.53
C PHE A 105 10.78 -9.00 10.54
N GLY A 106 11.09 -9.08 9.26
CA GLY A 106 10.12 -8.92 8.16
C GLY A 106 9.93 -7.48 7.67
N ALA A 107 10.16 -6.47 8.53
CA ALA A 107 10.08 -5.06 8.14
C ALA A 107 11.46 -4.44 7.95
N ASP A 108 12.28 -4.43 9.00
CA ASP A 108 13.59 -3.79 9.03
C ASP A 108 14.74 -4.77 8.77
N ILE A 109 14.54 -6.02 9.15
CA ILE A 109 15.47 -7.14 8.93
C ILE A 109 14.77 -8.10 7.98
N ASN A 110 15.18 -8.14 6.72
CA ASN A 110 14.50 -8.92 5.69
C ASN A 110 15.46 -9.28 4.55
N ALA A 111 14.99 -10.12 3.62
CA ALA A 111 15.65 -10.34 2.36
C ALA A 111 14.60 -10.66 1.29
N PHE A 112 14.98 -10.63 0.06
CA PHE A 112 14.12 -11.02 -1.07
C PHE A 112 14.96 -11.50 -2.25
N THR A 113 14.45 -12.51 -2.93
CA THR A 113 15.03 -13.06 -4.15
C THR A 113 14.16 -12.69 -5.34
N SER A 114 14.79 -12.26 -6.43
CA SER A 114 14.17 -12.07 -7.73
C SER A 114 14.76 -13.03 -8.77
N TYR A 115 14.38 -12.85 -10.02
CA TYR A 115 14.96 -13.61 -11.11
C TYR A 115 16.46 -13.37 -11.28
N GLN A 116 16.95 -12.17 -10.99
CA GLN A 116 18.32 -11.75 -11.30
C GLN A 116 19.19 -11.51 -10.08
N GLN A 117 18.58 -11.28 -8.90
CA GLN A 117 19.33 -10.91 -7.71
C GLN A 117 18.68 -11.43 -6.43
N THR A 118 19.52 -11.56 -5.38
CA THR A 118 19.08 -11.75 -4.00
C THR A 118 19.57 -10.55 -3.19
N THR A 119 18.67 -9.89 -2.48
CA THR A 119 18.95 -8.67 -1.72
C THR A 119 18.66 -8.89 -0.24
N TYR A 120 19.64 -8.57 0.61
CA TYR A 120 19.52 -8.61 2.05
C TYR A 120 19.39 -7.19 2.59
N LYS A 121 18.39 -6.98 3.44
CA LYS A 121 17.96 -5.70 3.97
C LYS A 121 18.19 -5.62 5.46
N LEU A 122 18.75 -4.48 5.91
CA LEU A 122 18.82 -4.14 7.32
C LEU A 122 18.66 -2.63 7.49
N ASP A 123 17.64 -2.22 8.22
CA ASP A 123 17.41 -0.83 8.61
C ASP A 123 17.65 -0.67 10.12
N LEU A 124 18.53 0.25 10.47
CA LEU A 124 18.96 0.53 11.85
C LEU A 124 18.43 1.90 12.30
N ALA A 125 18.00 1.99 13.54
CA ALA A 125 17.57 3.24 14.16
C ALA A 125 18.70 4.29 14.25
N ASP A 126 19.93 3.81 14.39
CA ASP A 126 21.13 4.63 14.45
C ASP A 126 22.39 3.84 14.02
N ASN A 127 23.56 4.46 14.06
CA ASN A 127 24.82 3.84 13.62
C ASN A 127 25.54 3.02 14.69
N LYS A 128 24.98 2.83 15.90
CA LYS A 128 25.65 2.11 17.00
C LYS A 128 25.95 0.64 16.67
N ARG A 129 25.07 0.00 15.89
CA ARG A 129 25.22 -1.41 15.46
C ARG A 129 25.76 -1.56 14.05
N LEU A 130 26.23 -0.48 13.42
CA LEU A 130 26.73 -0.52 12.05
C LEU A 130 27.86 -1.54 11.83
N LYS A 131 28.74 -1.69 12.83
CA LYS A 131 29.81 -2.69 12.75
C LYS A 131 29.29 -4.13 12.75
N ASP A 132 28.32 -4.42 13.60
CA ASP A 132 27.68 -5.76 13.65
C ASP A 132 26.92 -6.02 12.33
N ALA A 133 26.25 -5.00 11.82
CA ALA A 133 25.56 -5.04 10.51
C ALA A 133 26.51 -5.36 9.36
N LEU A 134 27.65 -4.67 9.28
CA LEU A 134 28.67 -4.94 8.25
C LEU A 134 29.27 -6.34 8.41
N THR A 135 29.45 -6.83 9.65
CA THR A 135 29.91 -8.19 9.92
C THR A 135 28.92 -9.22 9.40
N TRP A 136 27.61 -9.04 9.65
CA TRP A 136 26.58 -9.91 9.11
C TRP A 136 26.50 -9.88 7.59
N MET A 137 26.52 -8.68 6.97
CA MET A 137 26.56 -8.55 5.52
C MET A 137 27.79 -9.25 4.91
N ARG A 138 28.90 -9.23 5.64
CA ARG A 138 30.11 -9.94 5.23
C ARG A 138 29.96 -11.46 5.36
N ASP A 139 29.33 -11.94 6.44
CA ASP A 139 29.03 -13.36 6.64
C ASP A 139 28.09 -13.90 5.57
N ILE A 140 27.10 -13.12 5.14
CA ILE A 140 26.24 -13.46 4.00
C ILE A 140 27.09 -13.72 2.75
N GLY A 141 28.17 -12.97 2.57
CA GLY A 141 29.04 -13.09 1.40
C GLY A 141 29.78 -14.43 1.29
N ASP A 142 30.42 -14.91 2.36
CA ASP A 142 31.20 -16.18 2.34
C ASP A 142 31.26 -16.91 3.67
N GLY A 143 30.42 -16.54 4.64
CA GLY A 143 30.42 -17.10 5.99
C GLY A 143 29.12 -17.80 6.39
N LEU A 144 28.18 -18.09 5.47
CA LEU A 144 26.95 -18.82 5.81
C LEU A 144 27.25 -20.28 6.16
N GLU A 145 26.57 -20.75 7.19
CA GLU A 145 26.61 -22.14 7.62
C GLU A 145 25.41 -22.92 7.05
N PHE A 146 25.68 -24.11 6.54
CA PHE A 146 24.64 -25.02 6.01
C PHE A 146 24.58 -26.25 6.91
N ASP A 147 24.12 -26.08 8.17
CA ASP A 147 23.88 -27.21 9.04
C ASP A 147 22.77 -28.10 8.47
N PRO A 148 23.00 -29.42 8.28
CA PRO A 148 21.99 -30.31 7.70
C PRO A 148 20.66 -30.32 8.46
N ASN A 149 20.66 -30.12 9.78
CA ASN A 149 19.43 -30.13 10.56
C ASN A 149 18.64 -28.84 10.34
N GLU A 150 19.34 -27.69 10.28
CA GLU A 150 18.68 -26.40 9.96
C GLU A 150 18.16 -26.38 8.51
N VAL A 151 18.90 -26.96 7.56
CA VAL A 151 18.42 -27.14 6.18
C VAL A 151 17.14 -27.98 6.13
N GLU A 152 17.08 -29.11 6.84
CA GLU A 152 15.88 -29.97 6.89
C GLU A 152 14.69 -29.26 7.54
N LYS A 153 14.95 -28.48 8.57
CA LYS A 153 13.94 -27.68 9.26
C LYS A 153 13.40 -26.57 8.35
N GLU A 154 14.29 -25.85 7.65
CA GLU A 154 13.93 -24.72 6.79
C GLU A 154 13.14 -25.15 5.55
N LYS A 155 13.29 -26.40 5.06
CA LYS A 155 12.40 -26.95 4.02
C LYS A 155 10.93 -26.83 4.40
N GLY A 156 10.59 -27.08 5.66
CA GLY A 156 9.21 -26.97 6.15
C GLY A 156 8.67 -25.56 6.04
N VAL A 157 9.49 -24.56 6.37
CA VAL A 157 9.16 -23.12 6.28
C VAL A 157 8.97 -22.70 4.82
N ILE A 158 9.95 -23.03 3.95
CA ILE A 158 9.91 -22.69 2.51
C ILE A 158 8.74 -23.36 1.80
N LEU A 159 8.46 -24.64 2.12
CA LEU A 159 7.28 -25.34 1.56
C LEU A 159 5.96 -24.73 2.08
N GLY A 160 5.96 -24.19 3.29
CA GLY A 160 4.83 -23.40 3.81
C GLY A 160 4.59 -22.14 2.98
N GLU A 161 5.63 -21.39 2.70
CA GLU A 161 5.59 -20.21 1.84
C GLU A 161 5.20 -20.56 0.40
N TRP A 162 5.81 -21.60 -0.17
CA TRP A 162 5.51 -22.10 -1.50
C TRP A 162 4.02 -22.45 -1.67
N ARG A 163 3.40 -23.09 -0.68
CA ARG A 163 1.95 -23.36 -0.70
C ARG A 163 1.13 -22.09 -0.59
N ARG A 164 1.52 -21.18 0.31
CA ARG A 164 0.81 -19.90 0.53
C ARG A 164 0.82 -19.00 -0.71
N SER A 165 1.92 -18.98 -1.44
CA SER A 165 2.04 -18.19 -2.67
C SER A 165 1.31 -18.80 -3.88
N ARG A 166 0.83 -20.05 -3.77
CA ARG A 166 0.13 -20.78 -4.82
C ARG A 166 -1.24 -21.29 -4.37
N PRO A 167 -2.14 -20.39 -3.96
CA PRO A 167 -3.49 -20.78 -3.58
C PRO A 167 -4.19 -21.48 -4.76
N GLU A 168 -5.02 -22.48 -4.50
CA GLU A 168 -5.86 -23.12 -5.52
C GLU A 168 -6.81 -22.12 -6.17
N ASP A 169 -7.33 -21.19 -5.37
CA ASP A 169 -8.18 -20.09 -5.81
C ASP A 169 -7.35 -18.83 -6.03
N LYS A 170 -6.73 -18.75 -7.21
CA LYS A 170 -5.88 -17.61 -7.59
C LYS A 170 -6.71 -16.40 -7.98
N ALA A 171 -6.33 -15.24 -7.45
CA ALA A 171 -6.92 -13.97 -7.86
C ALA A 171 -6.72 -13.72 -9.37
N PHE A 172 -7.62 -12.94 -9.97
CA PHE A 172 -7.56 -12.63 -11.40
C PHE A 172 -6.19 -12.06 -11.84
N PHE A 173 -5.67 -11.09 -11.10
CA PHE A 173 -4.38 -10.47 -11.44
C PHE A 173 -3.20 -11.44 -11.32
N TYR A 174 -3.26 -12.41 -10.43
CA TYR A 174 -2.28 -13.49 -10.38
C TYR A 174 -2.34 -14.37 -11.64
N ASN A 175 -3.55 -14.74 -12.08
CA ASN A 175 -3.74 -15.50 -13.32
C ASN A 175 -3.32 -14.69 -14.56
N LEU A 176 -3.56 -13.38 -14.54
CA LEU A 176 -3.12 -12.46 -15.59
C LEU A 176 -1.60 -12.38 -15.66
N TYR A 177 -0.93 -12.23 -14.52
CA TYR A 177 0.54 -12.25 -14.45
C TYR A 177 1.09 -13.57 -15.00
N ASN A 178 0.59 -14.72 -14.53
CA ASN A 178 1.05 -16.03 -15.00
C ASN A 178 0.84 -16.17 -16.51
N ALA A 179 -0.30 -15.73 -17.06
CA ALA A 179 -0.57 -15.79 -18.48
C ALA A 179 0.45 -14.97 -19.32
N MET A 180 0.99 -13.89 -18.73
CA MET A 180 2.02 -13.08 -19.41
C MET A 180 3.43 -13.69 -19.35
N ILE A 181 3.68 -14.62 -18.42
CA ILE A 181 4.96 -15.31 -18.31
C ILE A 181 4.93 -16.76 -18.81
N ASP A 182 3.76 -17.29 -19.19
CA ASP A 182 3.59 -18.65 -19.71
C ASP A 182 4.55 -18.92 -20.90
N ASP A 183 5.15 -20.11 -20.93
CA ASP A 183 6.11 -20.55 -21.95
C ASP A 183 7.37 -19.68 -22.05
N THR A 184 7.62 -18.78 -21.10
CA THR A 184 8.84 -17.95 -21.04
C THR A 184 9.87 -18.54 -20.08
N ALA A 185 11.07 -17.95 -20.06
CA ALA A 185 12.09 -18.31 -19.09
C ALA A 185 11.69 -17.90 -17.65
N TYR A 186 10.77 -16.95 -17.45
CA TYR A 186 10.24 -16.63 -16.12
C TYR A 186 9.50 -17.78 -15.49
N GLU A 187 8.65 -18.48 -16.24
CA GLU A 187 7.95 -19.68 -15.77
C GLU A 187 8.91 -20.80 -15.39
N GLN A 188 9.97 -21.01 -16.24
CA GLN A 188 10.94 -22.06 -16.01
C GLN A 188 11.88 -21.82 -14.83
N HIS A 189 12.01 -20.56 -14.40
CA HIS A 189 12.85 -20.10 -13.30
C HIS A 189 12.04 -19.48 -12.18
N ASP A 190 10.92 -20.11 -11.82
CA ASP A 190 10.10 -19.64 -10.67
C ASP A 190 10.98 -19.44 -9.43
N VAL A 191 10.91 -18.24 -8.84
CA VAL A 191 11.79 -17.83 -7.73
C VAL A 191 11.66 -18.73 -6.51
N LEU A 192 10.44 -19.18 -6.18
CA LEU A 192 10.19 -20.11 -5.09
C LEU A 192 10.52 -21.57 -5.45
N GLY A 193 10.86 -21.83 -6.70
CA GLY A 193 11.20 -23.15 -7.18
C GLY A 193 10.03 -24.13 -7.22
N SER A 194 10.37 -25.42 -7.23
CA SER A 194 9.40 -26.51 -7.22
C SER A 194 9.43 -27.28 -5.90
N GLU A 195 8.29 -27.83 -5.50
CA GLU A 195 8.18 -28.66 -4.30
C GLU A 195 9.23 -29.80 -4.30
N ALA A 196 9.39 -30.45 -5.45
CA ALA A 196 10.35 -31.54 -5.59
C ALA A 196 11.81 -31.08 -5.40
N SER A 197 12.19 -29.93 -5.94
CA SER A 197 13.53 -29.39 -5.79
C SER A 197 13.82 -29.00 -4.33
N ILE A 198 12.87 -28.34 -3.66
CA ILE A 198 12.99 -27.95 -2.26
C ILE A 198 13.13 -29.18 -1.36
N GLN A 199 12.29 -30.21 -1.54
CA GLN A 199 12.34 -31.47 -0.76
C GLN A 199 13.66 -32.20 -0.94
N ASN A 200 14.24 -32.19 -2.15
CA ASN A 200 15.51 -32.87 -2.47
C ASN A 200 16.76 -32.01 -2.20
N ALA A 201 16.60 -30.72 -1.83
CA ALA A 201 17.75 -29.88 -1.51
C ALA A 201 18.55 -30.48 -0.34
N SER A 202 19.87 -30.46 -0.47
CA SER A 202 20.78 -30.92 0.61
C SER A 202 21.74 -29.77 0.98
N ALA A 203 22.23 -29.77 2.22
CA ALA A 203 23.22 -28.80 2.68
C ALA A 203 24.40 -28.66 1.70
N MET A 204 24.93 -29.77 1.22
CA MET A 204 26.02 -29.77 0.24
C MET A 204 25.62 -29.16 -1.11
N ALA A 205 24.42 -29.42 -1.60
CA ALA A 205 23.95 -28.88 -2.87
C ALA A 205 23.72 -27.34 -2.79
N LEU A 206 23.16 -26.87 -1.67
CA LEU A 206 23.00 -25.43 -1.38
C LEU A 206 24.36 -24.77 -1.23
N GLN A 207 25.30 -25.38 -0.48
CA GLN A 207 26.65 -24.86 -0.33
C GLN A 207 27.39 -24.73 -1.68
N ASN A 208 27.22 -25.70 -2.58
CA ASN A 208 27.83 -25.64 -3.93
C ASN A 208 27.25 -24.48 -4.76
N TYR A 209 25.94 -24.22 -4.67
CA TYR A 209 25.32 -23.06 -5.32
C TYR A 209 25.84 -21.75 -4.71
N TYR A 210 25.85 -21.66 -3.39
CA TYR A 210 26.37 -20.51 -2.65
C TYR A 210 27.81 -20.20 -3.02
N GLN A 211 28.70 -21.18 -2.97
CA GLN A 211 30.11 -21.00 -3.34
C GLN A 211 30.32 -20.58 -4.80
N ARG A 212 29.42 -20.92 -5.69
CA ARG A 212 29.50 -20.52 -7.09
C ARG A 212 29.05 -19.08 -7.31
N TRP A 213 27.98 -18.65 -6.69
CA TRP A 213 27.31 -17.40 -7.01
C TRP A 213 27.54 -16.26 -6.02
N TYR A 214 27.85 -16.54 -4.76
CA TYR A 214 28.16 -15.53 -3.78
C TYR A 214 29.63 -15.15 -3.89
N GLN A 215 29.92 -14.26 -4.85
CA GLN A 215 31.24 -13.82 -5.21
C GLN A 215 31.35 -12.31 -5.05
N PRO A 216 32.50 -11.75 -4.57
CA PRO A 216 32.64 -10.33 -4.37
C PRO A 216 32.38 -9.51 -5.63
N GLN A 217 32.81 -9.99 -6.81
CA GLN A 217 32.59 -9.29 -8.07
C GLN A 217 31.15 -9.30 -8.56
N TYR A 218 30.24 -10.12 -7.97
CA TYR A 218 28.81 -10.13 -8.26
C TYR A 218 28.01 -9.41 -7.18
N SER A 219 28.70 -8.78 -6.19
CA SER A 219 28.07 -8.23 -5.00
C SER A 219 28.21 -6.72 -4.93
N GLU A 220 27.17 -6.06 -4.50
CA GLU A 220 27.10 -4.61 -4.31
C GLU A 220 26.55 -4.30 -2.90
N LEU A 221 27.32 -3.57 -2.10
CA LEU A 221 26.89 -3.12 -0.78
C LEU A 221 26.40 -1.67 -0.87
N ILE A 222 25.20 -1.40 -0.42
CA ILE A 222 24.62 -0.07 -0.36
C ILE A 222 24.47 0.31 1.10
N VAL A 223 24.97 1.51 1.49
CA VAL A 223 24.79 2.06 2.83
C VAL A 223 24.36 3.51 2.71
N THR A 224 23.25 3.83 3.36
CA THR A 224 22.68 5.18 3.37
C THR A 224 22.40 5.63 4.80
N GLY A 225 22.45 6.94 5.07
CA GLY A 225 22.07 7.48 6.36
C GLY A 225 23.21 8.19 7.10
N ASN A 226 23.15 8.17 8.43
CA ASN A 226 24.10 8.88 9.31
C ASN A 226 25.47 8.20 9.36
N VAL A 227 26.24 8.42 8.32
CA VAL A 227 27.59 7.83 8.18
C VAL A 227 28.60 8.86 7.69
N ASP A 228 29.83 8.77 8.22
CA ASP A 228 30.98 9.42 7.60
C ASP A 228 31.50 8.51 6.45
N ALA A 229 31.36 8.96 5.23
CA ALA A 229 31.68 8.17 4.06
C ALA A 229 33.17 7.77 3.97
N ALA A 230 34.09 8.66 4.40
CA ALA A 230 35.52 8.37 4.36
C ALA A 230 35.86 7.27 5.38
N GLN A 231 35.38 7.42 6.61
CA GLN A 231 35.60 6.47 7.68
C GLN A 231 34.94 5.12 7.38
N LEU A 232 33.69 5.17 6.84
CA LEU A 232 32.96 3.96 6.47
C LEU A 232 33.65 3.21 5.33
N SER A 233 34.20 3.91 4.33
CA SER A 233 35.00 3.30 3.25
C SER A 233 36.19 2.49 3.78
N GLU A 234 36.89 3.00 4.80
CA GLU A 234 37.99 2.26 5.47
C GLU A 234 37.47 1.00 6.18
N VAL A 235 36.33 1.12 6.89
CA VAL A 235 35.71 -0.03 7.58
C VAL A 235 35.26 -1.08 6.58
N ILE A 236 34.60 -0.68 5.47
CA ILE A 236 34.18 -1.59 4.40
C ILE A 236 35.40 -2.30 3.81
N GLN A 237 36.48 -1.56 3.52
CA GLN A 237 37.71 -2.16 2.99
C GLN A 237 38.29 -3.20 3.98
N GLN A 238 38.37 -2.88 5.28
CA GLN A 238 38.85 -3.81 6.30
C GLN A 238 37.97 -5.05 6.42
N THR A 239 36.63 -4.90 6.34
CA THR A 239 35.69 -5.99 6.53
C THR A 239 35.60 -6.91 5.30
N PHE A 240 35.59 -6.34 4.08
CA PHE A 240 35.27 -7.10 2.86
C PHE A 240 36.45 -7.47 1.98
N SER A 241 37.64 -6.86 2.13
CA SER A 241 38.80 -7.16 1.26
C SER A 241 39.32 -8.60 1.39
N SER A 242 39.08 -9.27 2.52
CA SER A 242 39.44 -10.66 2.74
C SER A 242 38.54 -11.67 2.03
N TRP A 243 37.38 -11.23 1.54
CA TRP A 243 36.47 -12.06 0.74
C TRP A 243 37.11 -12.36 -0.62
N GLN A 244 37.52 -13.61 -0.81
CA GLN A 244 38.23 -14.03 -2.01
C GLN A 244 37.27 -14.53 -3.07
N SER A 245 37.47 -14.10 -4.31
CA SER A 245 36.77 -14.67 -5.43
C SER A 245 37.29 -16.07 -5.73
N SER A 246 36.36 -17.01 -5.85
CA SER A 246 36.63 -18.37 -6.35
C SER A 246 36.27 -18.57 -7.82
N SER A 247 35.71 -17.54 -8.49
CA SER A 247 35.25 -17.56 -9.86
C SER A 247 35.93 -16.49 -10.70
N THR A 248 36.25 -16.84 -11.95
CA THR A 248 36.71 -15.92 -12.99
C THR A 248 35.62 -15.66 -14.05
N GLU A 249 34.44 -16.17 -13.85
CA GLU A 249 33.30 -15.97 -14.77
C GLU A 249 32.88 -14.50 -14.75
N PRO A 250 32.43 -13.93 -15.86
CA PRO A 250 31.86 -12.58 -15.88
C PRO A 250 30.52 -12.55 -15.14
N LEU A 251 30.12 -11.35 -14.69
CA LEU A 251 28.78 -11.13 -14.14
C LEU A 251 27.73 -11.66 -15.12
N PRO A 252 26.74 -12.43 -14.65
CA PRO A 252 25.62 -12.86 -15.49
C PRO A 252 24.94 -11.64 -16.13
N LYS A 253 24.69 -11.73 -17.44
CA LYS A 253 24.01 -10.65 -18.14
C LYS A 253 22.52 -10.67 -17.77
N GLN A 254 21.96 -9.47 -17.56
CA GLN A 254 20.52 -9.29 -17.47
C GLN A 254 19.85 -9.92 -18.71
N ARG A 255 18.80 -10.70 -18.46
CA ARG A 255 18.00 -11.30 -19.54
C ARG A 255 16.84 -10.35 -19.88
N ASP A 256 16.76 -9.96 -21.13
CA ASP A 256 15.59 -9.28 -21.69
C ASP A 256 14.66 -10.35 -22.24
N ILE A 257 13.61 -10.68 -21.50
CA ILE A 257 12.64 -11.71 -21.84
C ILE A 257 11.30 -11.00 -22.07
N PRO A 258 10.79 -11.03 -23.31
CA PRO A 258 9.51 -10.41 -23.59
C PRO A 258 8.35 -11.15 -22.89
N LEU A 259 7.36 -10.39 -22.46
CA LEU A 259 6.12 -10.94 -21.94
C LEU A 259 5.22 -11.43 -23.08
N VAL A 260 4.36 -12.42 -22.78
CA VAL A 260 3.34 -12.91 -23.70
C VAL A 260 2.06 -12.12 -23.49
N VAL A 261 1.79 -11.16 -24.39
CA VAL A 261 0.60 -10.30 -24.33
C VAL A 261 -0.30 -10.62 -25.54
N GLU A 262 -1.31 -11.47 -25.32
CA GLU A 262 -2.23 -11.94 -26.35
C GLU A 262 -3.67 -12.07 -25.85
N ASP A 263 -4.66 -12.13 -26.75
CA ASP A 263 -6.06 -12.31 -26.41
C ASP A 263 -6.30 -13.61 -25.65
N ARG A 264 -6.81 -13.52 -24.42
CA ARG A 264 -7.08 -14.68 -23.56
C ARG A 264 -8.38 -14.53 -22.78
N VAL A 265 -8.93 -15.69 -22.39
CA VAL A 265 -9.99 -15.80 -21.39
C VAL A 265 -9.39 -16.52 -20.18
N LEU A 266 -9.37 -15.85 -19.05
CA LEU A 266 -8.82 -16.36 -17.79
C LEU A 266 -9.97 -16.75 -16.86
N LEU A 267 -9.87 -17.93 -16.25
CA LEU A 267 -10.83 -18.43 -15.28
C LEU A 267 -10.27 -18.26 -13.87
N SER A 268 -11.07 -17.73 -12.96
CA SER A 268 -10.72 -17.59 -11.56
C SER A 268 -11.89 -17.95 -10.66
N ASN A 269 -11.64 -18.67 -9.59
CA ASN A 269 -12.66 -18.96 -8.56
C ASN A 269 -12.83 -17.77 -7.61
N THR A 270 -11.87 -16.84 -7.59
CA THR A 270 -11.86 -15.65 -6.73
C THR A 270 -12.33 -14.40 -7.46
N LEU A 271 -12.65 -14.52 -8.75
CA LEU A 271 -13.18 -13.39 -9.50
C LEU A 271 -14.62 -13.15 -9.09
N GLU A 272 -14.83 -12.06 -8.38
CA GLU A 272 -16.15 -11.67 -7.89
C GLU A 272 -17.10 -11.26 -9.03
N SER A 273 -16.54 -10.88 -10.17
CA SER A 273 -17.29 -10.42 -11.34
C SER A 273 -16.49 -10.60 -12.61
N PRO A 274 -17.17 -10.86 -13.74
CA PRO A 274 -16.54 -10.79 -15.04
C PRO A 274 -15.87 -9.46 -15.29
N SER A 275 -14.81 -9.48 -16.10
CA SER A 275 -14.04 -8.30 -16.43
C SER A 275 -13.57 -8.33 -17.88
N VAL A 276 -13.22 -7.16 -18.39
CA VAL A 276 -12.51 -7.00 -19.68
C VAL A 276 -11.37 -6.02 -19.49
N HIS A 277 -10.21 -6.39 -20.04
CA HIS A 277 -8.99 -5.62 -19.91
C HIS A 277 -8.34 -5.39 -21.28
N TYR A 278 -7.86 -4.19 -21.46
CA TYR A 278 -6.93 -3.76 -22.50
C TYR A 278 -5.52 -3.85 -21.90
N VAL A 279 -4.62 -4.57 -22.54
CA VAL A 279 -3.25 -4.81 -22.06
C VAL A 279 -2.27 -4.60 -23.21
N ILE A 280 -1.20 -3.86 -22.94
CA ILE A 280 -0.14 -3.64 -23.92
C ILE A 280 1.23 -3.59 -23.25
N ASP A 281 2.19 -4.35 -23.79
CA ASP A 281 3.60 -4.26 -23.42
C ASP A 281 4.20 -2.98 -24.01
N ARG A 282 4.80 -2.15 -23.14
CA ARG A 282 5.46 -0.89 -23.50
C ARG A 282 6.99 -1.04 -23.63
N GLY A 283 7.50 -2.26 -23.50
CA GLY A 283 8.92 -2.59 -23.56
C GLY A 283 9.66 -2.34 -22.25
N ALA A 284 10.98 -2.26 -22.33
CA ALA A 284 11.87 -2.24 -21.17
C ALA A 284 11.54 -1.14 -20.14
N ALA A 285 11.58 -1.50 -18.86
CA ALA A 285 11.35 -0.58 -17.75
C ALA A 285 12.53 0.34 -17.44
N SER A 286 13.71 0.06 -17.98
CA SER A 286 14.94 0.84 -17.78
C SER A 286 14.77 2.32 -18.13
N VAL A 287 15.21 3.21 -17.23
CA VAL A 287 15.14 4.67 -17.40
C VAL A 287 16.56 5.27 -17.29
N GLN A 288 17.16 5.63 -18.43
CA GLN A 288 18.50 6.19 -18.52
C GLN A 288 18.55 7.59 -19.15
N SER A 289 17.44 8.03 -19.74
CA SER A 289 17.35 9.31 -20.43
C SER A 289 16.07 10.07 -20.07
N ARG A 290 16.09 11.39 -20.27
CA ARG A 290 14.89 12.23 -20.11
C ARG A 290 13.78 11.79 -21.07
N ALA A 291 14.10 11.31 -22.25
CA ALA A 291 13.10 10.80 -23.20
C ALA A 291 12.32 9.62 -22.63
N GLN A 292 13.01 8.64 -22.02
CA GLN A 292 12.38 7.50 -21.36
C GLN A 292 11.57 7.94 -20.13
N GLN A 293 12.09 8.85 -19.32
CA GLN A 293 11.38 9.42 -18.18
C GLN A 293 10.09 10.17 -18.60
N TRP A 294 10.18 11.02 -19.62
CA TRP A 294 9.04 11.75 -20.15
C TRP A 294 8.00 10.82 -20.79
N GLN A 295 8.46 9.73 -21.42
CA GLN A 295 7.57 8.69 -21.92
C GLN A 295 6.79 8.04 -20.78
N ASN A 296 7.44 7.75 -19.65
CA ASN A 296 6.75 7.20 -18.47
C ASN A 296 5.68 8.17 -17.96
N TRP A 297 6.00 9.45 -17.81
CA TRP A 297 5.01 10.46 -17.40
C TRP A 297 3.88 10.62 -18.42
N SER A 298 4.18 10.53 -19.71
CA SER A 298 3.15 10.58 -20.77
C SER A 298 2.23 9.37 -20.74
N ASP A 299 2.79 8.17 -20.46
CA ASP A 299 2.01 6.93 -20.28
C ASP A 299 1.11 7.04 -19.04
N GLU A 300 1.60 7.61 -17.91
CA GLU A 300 0.80 7.86 -16.71
C GLU A 300 -0.34 8.86 -16.96
N ILE A 301 -0.06 9.97 -17.64
CA ILE A 301 -1.09 10.95 -18.03
C ILE A 301 -2.13 10.26 -18.90
N SER A 302 -1.72 9.43 -19.84
CA SER A 302 -2.63 8.68 -20.70
C SER A 302 -3.52 7.72 -19.90
N ALA A 303 -2.95 6.98 -18.95
CA ALA A 303 -3.71 6.10 -18.07
C ALA A 303 -4.75 6.88 -17.24
N LYS A 304 -4.36 7.99 -16.63
CA LYS A 304 -5.30 8.85 -15.86
C LYS A 304 -6.45 9.38 -16.74
N LEU A 305 -6.15 9.82 -17.95
CA LEU A 305 -7.16 10.31 -18.90
C LEU A 305 -8.10 9.18 -19.35
N ILE A 306 -7.57 7.98 -19.61
CA ILE A 306 -8.37 6.78 -19.95
C ILE A 306 -9.29 6.45 -18.78
N GLN A 307 -8.78 6.38 -17.56
CA GLN A 307 -9.56 6.08 -16.35
C GLN A 307 -10.68 7.09 -16.13
N GLN A 308 -10.38 8.39 -16.20
CA GLN A 308 -11.38 9.46 -16.05
C GLN A 308 -12.49 9.36 -17.09
N ARG A 309 -12.14 9.08 -18.35
CA ARG A 309 -13.11 8.98 -19.44
C ARG A 309 -13.97 7.71 -19.30
N LEU A 310 -13.38 6.57 -18.94
CA LEU A 310 -14.10 5.34 -18.65
C LEU A 310 -15.04 5.55 -17.47
N TYR A 311 -14.56 6.10 -16.36
CA TYR A 311 -15.38 6.37 -15.18
C TYR A 311 -16.57 7.27 -15.51
N ALA A 312 -16.35 8.36 -16.24
CA ALA A 312 -17.42 9.26 -16.65
C ALA A 312 -18.45 8.58 -17.55
N THR A 313 -18.00 7.80 -18.55
CA THR A 313 -18.89 7.08 -19.48
C THR A 313 -19.75 6.05 -18.75
N LEU A 314 -19.13 5.28 -17.84
CA LEU A 314 -19.83 4.24 -17.07
C LEU A 314 -20.80 4.83 -16.06
N ASN A 315 -20.42 5.88 -15.36
CA ASN A 315 -21.29 6.56 -14.40
C ASN A 315 -22.50 7.23 -15.09
N ASP A 316 -22.32 7.69 -16.32
CA ASP A 316 -23.38 8.30 -17.13
C ASP A 316 -24.34 7.24 -17.75
N SER A 317 -23.87 6.00 -17.87
CA SER A 317 -24.70 4.88 -18.31
C SER A 317 -25.76 4.55 -17.24
N ALA A 318 -26.84 3.87 -17.64
CA ALA A 318 -27.85 3.40 -16.70
C ALA A 318 -27.40 2.14 -15.93
N GLU A 319 -26.24 1.59 -16.32
CA GLU A 319 -25.79 0.30 -15.82
C GLU A 319 -24.76 0.49 -14.69
N PRO A 320 -24.93 -0.18 -13.56
CA PRO A 320 -23.90 -0.18 -12.51
C PRO A 320 -22.67 -0.93 -12.98
N PHE A 321 -21.50 -0.42 -12.61
CA PHE A 321 -20.21 -1.11 -12.74
C PHE A 321 -19.60 -1.29 -11.34
N LEU A 322 -18.69 -2.23 -11.21
CA LEU A 322 -18.07 -2.56 -9.92
C LEU A 322 -16.76 -1.82 -9.72
N ASP A 323 -15.93 -1.81 -10.75
CA ASP A 323 -14.66 -1.09 -10.71
C ASP A 323 -14.21 -0.71 -12.13
N VAL A 324 -13.37 0.34 -12.20
CA VAL A 324 -12.73 0.82 -13.41
C VAL A 324 -11.34 1.34 -13.10
N TYR A 325 -10.36 0.91 -13.86
CA TYR A 325 -8.99 1.35 -13.67
C TYR A 325 -8.25 1.52 -15.00
N ALA A 326 -7.23 2.36 -14.99
CA ALA A 326 -6.16 2.35 -15.97
C ALA A 326 -4.85 2.70 -15.24
N THR A 327 -3.81 1.91 -15.48
CA THR A 327 -2.53 2.02 -14.79
C THR A 327 -1.38 1.56 -15.68
N ASN A 328 -0.17 1.91 -15.28
CA ASN A 328 1.07 1.37 -15.83
C ASN A 328 1.82 0.65 -14.73
N GLU A 329 2.20 -0.58 -14.99
CA GLU A 329 2.92 -1.43 -14.03
C GLU A 329 4.24 -1.88 -14.62
N ILE A 330 5.20 -2.15 -13.75
CA ILE A 330 6.42 -2.87 -14.11
C ILE A 330 6.20 -4.34 -13.78
N ILE A 331 6.15 -5.17 -14.81
CA ILE A 331 6.09 -6.62 -14.66
C ILE A 331 7.46 -7.16 -15.05
N ASN A 332 8.17 -7.68 -14.03
CA ASN A 332 9.57 -8.07 -14.14
C ASN A 332 10.43 -6.89 -14.65
N TYR A 333 10.79 -6.86 -15.92
CA TYR A 333 11.63 -5.82 -16.54
C TYR A 333 10.93 -5.08 -17.68
N SER A 334 9.64 -5.33 -17.89
CA SER A 334 8.81 -4.67 -18.90
C SER A 334 7.77 -3.75 -18.26
N ARG A 335 7.53 -2.60 -18.89
CA ARG A 335 6.38 -1.73 -18.56
C ARG A 335 5.16 -2.24 -19.31
N VAL A 336 4.05 -2.35 -18.60
CA VAL A 336 2.78 -2.78 -19.16
C VAL A 336 1.70 -1.76 -18.84
N SER A 337 0.97 -1.31 -19.84
CA SER A 337 -0.21 -0.44 -19.65
C SER A 337 -1.47 -1.28 -19.63
N PHE A 338 -2.31 -1.02 -18.65
CA PHE A 338 -3.58 -1.68 -18.44
C PHE A 338 -4.73 -0.66 -18.44
N ALA A 339 -5.87 -1.08 -18.96
CA ALA A 339 -7.16 -0.47 -18.65
C ALA A 339 -8.20 -1.58 -18.52
N GLY A 340 -9.10 -1.49 -17.56
CA GLY A 340 -10.06 -2.57 -17.32
C GLY A 340 -11.31 -2.11 -16.61
N ILE A 341 -12.36 -2.91 -16.77
CA ILE A 341 -13.63 -2.75 -16.05
C ILE A 341 -14.13 -4.08 -15.52
N PHE A 342 -14.78 -4.03 -14.35
CA PHE A 342 -15.47 -5.15 -13.73
C PHE A 342 -16.98 -4.89 -13.74
N PHE A 343 -17.78 -5.92 -14.02
CA PHE A 343 -19.22 -5.77 -14.24
C PHE A 343 -19.99 -7.05 -13.88
N ALA A 344 -21.32 -6.93 -13.72
CA ALA A 344 -22.19 -8.10 -13.53
C ALA A 344 -22.34 -8.93 -14.83
N PRO A 345 -22.48 -10.27 -14.75
CA PRO A 345 -22.52 -11.15 -15.93
C PRO A 345 -23.60 -10.77 -16.95
N GLU A 346 -24.78 -10.33 -16.48
CA GLU A 346 -25.91 -9.90 -17.33
C GLU A 346 -25.63 -8.63 -18.11
N GLN A 347 -24.66 -7.80 -17.67
CA GLN A 347 -24.32 -6.51 -18.28
C GLN A 347 -23.22 -6.63 -19.34
N ARG A 348 -22.64 -7.80 -19.52
CA ARG A 348 -21.46 -8.04 -20.37
C ARG A 348 -21.50 -7.31 -21.72
N HIS A 349 -22.59 -7.42 -22.45
CA HIS A 349 -22.68 -6.83 -23.81
C HIS A 349 -22.59 -5.31 -23.78
N GLU A 350 -23.30 -4.69 -22.85
CA GLU A 350 -23.31 -3.24 -22.73
C GLU A 350 -21.98 -2.73 -22.18
N MET A 351 -21.43 -3.38 -21.16
CA MET A 351 -20.14 -3.00 -20.58
C MET A 351 -18.99 -3.13 -21.59
N ASN A 352 -18.93 -4.22 -22.33
CA ASN A 352 -17.93 -4.38 -23.40
C ASN A 352 -18.11 -3.31 -24.48
N ARG A 353 -19.34 -2.96 -24.84
CA ARG A 353 -19.61 -1.89 -25.79
C ARG A 353 -19.14 -0.52 -25.25
N LEU A 354 -19.48 -0.18 -24.02
CA LEU A 354 -19.08 1.09 -23.40
C LEU A 354 -17.56 1.18 -23.27
N PHE A 355 -16.92 0.11 -22.82
CA PHE A 355 -15.47 0.03 -22.69
C PHE A 355 -14.76 0.25 -24.03
N THR A 356 -15.09 -0.56 -25.04
CA THR A 356 -14.45 -0.50 -26.35
C THR A 356 -14.73 0.81 -27.08
N SER A 357 -15.98 1.33 -27.02
CA SER A 357 -16.32 2.58 -27.66
C SER A 357 -15.65 3.79 -26.98
N THR A 358 -15.44 3.75 -25.66
CA THR A 358 -14.71 4.81 -24.94
C THR A 358 -13.24 4.83 -25.33
N LEU A 359 -12.57 3.67 -25.35
CA LEU A 359 -11.19 3.57 -25.80
C LEU A 359 -11.06 4.00 -27.28
N ALA A 360 -11.96 3.54 -28.15
CA ALA A 360 -11.98 3.95 -29.55
C ALA A 360 -12.22 5.47 -29.71
N SER A 361 -13.08 6.05 -28.88
CA SER A 361 -13.34 7.50 -28.85
C SER A 361 -12.08 8.28 -28.48
N LEU A 362 -11.34 7.83 -27.47
CA LEU A 362 -10.07 8.44 -27.08
C LEU A 362 -9.01 8.32 -28.18
N ARG A 363 -8.94 7.17 -28.86
CA ARG A 363 -8.06 6.95 -29.99
C ARG A 363 -8.36 7.91 -31.16
N ASP A 364 -9.65 8.03 -31.54
CA ASP A 364 -10.07 8.74 -32.74
C ASP A 364 -10.25 10.25 -32.54
N HIS A 365 -10.65 10.67 -31.35
CA HIS A 365 -10.98 12.07 -31.03
C HIS A 365 -10.08 12.71 -29.96
N GLY A 366 -9.32 11.90 -29.21
CA GLY A 366 -8.47 12.37 -28.11
C GLY A 366 -9.27 12.98 -26.95
N VAL A 367 -8.59 13.86 -26.23
CA VAL A 367 -9.11 14.61 -25.07
C VAL A 367 -9.14 16.10 -25.34
N THR A 368 -9.80 16.86 -24.48
CA THR A 368 -9.85 18.33 -24.51
C THR A 368 -8.71 18.94 -23.70
N GLN A 369 -8.41 20.24 -23.92
CA GLN A 369 -7.43 20.97 -23.10
C GLN A 369 -7.80 20.91 -21.62
N GLN A 370 -9.07 21.03 -21.29
CA GLN A 370 -9.53 21.03 -19.91
C GLN A 370 -9.32 19.70 -19.18
N GLU A 371 -9.48 18.55 -19.89
CA GLU A 371 -9.12 17.23 -19.32
C GLU A 371 -7.64 17.13 -19.05
N LEU A 372 -6.81 17.60 -19.99
CA LEU A 372 -5.36 17.62 -19.82
C LEU A 372 -4.97 18.53 -18.65
N ASP A 373 -5.51 19.74 -18.57
CA ASP A 373 -5.22 20.68 -17.49
C ASP A 373 -5.56 20.08 -16.11
N THR A 374 -6.64 19.30 -16.02
CA THR A 374 -7.04 18.60 -14.78
C THR A 374 -5.99 17.58 -14.34
N VAL A 375 -5.41 16.83 -15.27
CA VAL A 375 -4.34 15.86 -14.94
C VAL A 375 -3.01 16.57 -14.67
N LEU A 376 -2.66 17.58 -15.47
CA LEU A 376 -1.43 18.35 -15.27
C LEU A 376 -1.42 19.14 -13.95
N ALA A 377 -2.57 19.46 -13.38
CA ALA A 377 -2.66 20.08 -12.06
C ALA A 377 -1.94 19.24 -10.97
N GLU A 378 -1.99 17.91 -11.07
CA GLU A 378 -1.27 17.02 -10.15
C GLU A 378 0.26 17.16 -10.33
N TYR A 379 0.74 17.21 -11.57
CA TYR A 379 2.17 17.37 -11.89
C TYR A 379 2.71 18.74 -11.44
N HIS A 380 1.90 19.78 -11.57
CA HIS A 380 2.21 21.09 -10.97
C HIS A 380 2.28 20.99 -9.45
N GLY A 381 1.34 20.28 -8.82
CA GLY A 381 1.36 20.02 -7.39
C GLY A 381 2.61 19.26 -6.94
N TRP A 382 3.08 18.27 -7.70
CA TRP A 382 4.35 17.56 -7.40
C TRP A 382 5.54 18.52 -7.49
N LEU A 383 5.57 19.39 -8.50
CA LEU A 383 6.65 20.37 -8.65
C LEU A 383 6.64 21.39 -7.51
N ASP A 384 5.47 21.89 -7.14
CA ASP A 384 5.29 22.88 -6.05
C ASP A 384 5.70 22.30 -4.68
N ASN A 385 5.50 20.98 -4.47
CA ASN A 385 5.80 20.30 -3.21
C ASN A 385 7.12 19.53 -3.22
N LEU A 386 7.87 19.53 -4.32
CA LEU A 386 9.06 18.69 -4.49
C LEU A 386 10.09 18.85 -3.36
N GLU A 387 10.33 20.07 -2.90
CA GLU A 387 11.28 20.34 -1.82
C GLU A 387 10.83 19.68 -0.51
N SER A 388 9.56 19.84 -0.15
CA SER A 388 8.97 19.24 1.03
C SER A 388 8.96 17.72 0.93
N ASP A 389 8.55 17.16 -0.20
CA ASP A 389 8.46 15.71 -0.36
C ASP A 389 9.85 15.05 -0.39
N TRP A 390 10.83 15.70 -1.02
CA TRP A 390 12.20 15.19 -1.01
C TRP A 390 12.84 15.17 0.38
N SER A 391 12.51 16.16 1.22
CA SER A 391 13.01 16.22 2.60
C SER A 391 12.46 15.14 3.53
N LYS A 392 11.40 14.42 3.11
CA LYS A 392 10.80 13.29 3.85
C LYS A 392 11.45 11.95 3.51
N HIS A 393 12.28 11.88 2.47
CA HIS A 393 12.92 10.64 2.07
C HIS A 393 13.87 10.14 3.16
N THR A 394 13.64 8.92 3.63
CA THR A 394 14.45 8.26 4.66
C THR A 394 15.69 7.60 4.06
N PRO A 395 16.69 7.22 4.86
CA PRO A 395 17.79 6.38 4.40
C PRO A 395 17.33 5.10 3.71
N ALA A 396 16.30 4.43 4.25
CA ALA A 396 15.71 3.24 3.64
C ALA A 396 15.18 3.51 2.23
N TYR A 397 14.50 4.63 2.03
CA TYR A 397 14.04 5.04 0.69
C TYR A 397 15.19 5.13 -0.33
N PHE A 398 16.28 5.82 0.02
CA PHE A 398 17.45 5.94 -0.89
C PHE A 398 18.08 4.57 -1.17
N ALA A 399 18.21 3.71 -0.15
CA ALA A 399 18.75 2.37 -0.31
C ALA A 399 17.89 1.52 -1.24
N ASP A 400 16.56 1.51 -1.06
CA ASP A 400 15.62 0.74 -1.89
C ASP A 400 15.55 1.28 -3.32
N GLN A 401 15.57 2.60 -3.50
CA GLN A 401 15.66 3.22 -4.84
C GLN A 401 16.97 2.85 -5.56
N ARG A 402 18.07 2.67 -4.81
CA ARG A 402 19.34 2.22 -5.41
C ARG A 402 19.27 0.77 -5.83
N VAL A 403 18.71 -0.12 -5.01
CA VAL A 403 18.45 -1.53 -5.37
C VAL A 403 17.60 -1.61 -6.63
N PHE A 404 16.46 -0.91 -6.65
CA PHE A 404 15.57 -0.87 -7.80
C PHE A 404 16.26 -0.37 -9.07
N ALA A 405 17.06 0.71 -8.97
CA ALA A 405 17.78 1.24 -10.10
C ALA A 405 18.84 0.27 -10.63
N LEU A 406 19.54 -0.47 -9.75
CA LEU A 406 20.49 -1.52 -10.15
C LEU A 406 19.76 -2.66 -10.87
N GLU A 407 18.67 -3.14 -10.32
CA GLU A 407 17.86 -4.23 -10.89
C GLU A 407 17.26 -3.86 -12.25
N GLN A 408 16.71 -2.65 -12.38
CA GLN A 408 16.09 -2.18 -13.65
C GLN A 408 17.10 -1.55 -14.61
N ASN A 409 18.39 -1.53 -14.29
CA ASN A 409 19.41 -0.82 -15.06
C ASN A 409 18.99 0.64 -15.32
N SER A 410 18.56 1.35 -14.28
CA SER A 410 18.09 2.74 -14.32
C SER A 410 19.06 3.68 -13.61
N ILE A 411 18.92 4.98 -13.83
CA ILE A 411 19.74 6.02 -13.18
C ILE A 411 18.98 6.61 -11.98
N ASN A 412 19.61 6.58 -10.79
CA ASN A 412 19.15 7.40 -9.67
C ASN A 412 19.51 8.87 -9.96
N GLN A 413 18.50 9.65 -10.21
CA GLN A 413 18.60 11.05 -10.59
C GLN A 413 18.75 11.96 -9.37
N SER A 414 19.52 13.03 -9.48
CA SER A 414 19.58 14.04 -8.43
C SER A 414 18.25 14.82 -8.34
N LYS A 415 17.95 15.35 -7.13
CA LYS A 415 16.78 16.23 -6.92
C LYS A 415 16.74 17.37 -7.94
N ALA A 416 17.86 18.05 -8.15
CA ALA A 416 17.94 19.18 -9.03
C ALA A 416 17.67 18.80 -10.51
N ASP A 417 18.20 17.67 -10.98
CA ASP A 417 17.96 17.18 -12.33
C ASP A 417 16.51 16.70 -12.49
N TYR A 418 15.94 16.02 -11.47
CA TYR A 418 14.54 15.62 -11.45
C TYR A 418 13.62 16.85 -11.53
N GLN A 419 13.85 17.85 -10.69
CA GLN A 419 13.09 19.13 -10.68
C GLN A 419 13.15 19.83 -12.05
N GLN A 420 14.34 19.90 -12.63
CA GLN A 420 14.53 20.49 -13.96
C GLN A 420 13.78 19.71 -15.04
N SER A 421 13.90 18.38 -15.04
CA SER A 421 13.22 17.50 -16.00
C SER A 421 11.70 17.61 -15.88
N LEU A 422 11.14 17.57 -14.66
CA LEU A 422 9.72 17.71 -14.43
C LEU A 422 9.21 19.10 -14.82
N SER A 423 9.92 20.17 -14.45
CA SER A 423 9.55 21.53 -14.84
C SER A 423 9.50 21.71 -16.36
N GLN A 424 10.51 21.21 -17.07
CA GLN A 424 10.56 21.28 -18.53
C GLN A 424 9.45 20.42 -19.17
N PHE A 425 9.19 19.24 -18.64
CA PHE A 425 8.12 18.38 -19.12
C PHE A 425 6.77 19.09 -19.00
N VAL A 426 6.41 19.56 -17.81
CA VAL A 426 5.13 20.23 -17.56
C VAL A 426 4.97 21.49 -18.40
N ALA A 427 6.05 22.26 -18.61
CA ALA A 427 6.02 23.46 -19.42
C ALA A 427 5.88 23.21 -20.93
N SER A 428 6.29 22.03 -21.41
CA SER A 428 6.31 21.72 -22.86
C SER A 428 5.26 20.71 -23.29
N TYR A 429 4.67 19.92 -22.35
CA TYR A 429 3.71 18.88 -22.66
C TYR A 429 2.33 19.46 -22.94
N ASP A 430 1.87 19.36 -24.17
CA ASP A 430 0.66 20.01 -24.65
C ASP A 430 -0.42 19.04 -25.13
N LEU A 431 -1.59 19.57 -25.47
CA LEU A 431 -2.73 18.78 -25.96
C LEU A 431 -2.41 18.00 -27.25
N SER A 432 -1.58 18.53 -28.12
CA SER A 432 -1.21 17.85 -29.37
C SER A 432 -0.37 16.63 -29.11
N GLN A 433 0.60 16.75 -28.20
CA GLN A 433 1.45 15.63 -27.75
C GLN A 433 0.61 14.58 -26.99
N THR A 434 -0.27 15.01 -26.09
CA THR A 434 -1.19 14.13 -25.37
C THR A 434 -2.07 13.33 -26.33
N ASN A 435 -2.70 14.00 -27.29
CA ASN A 435 -3.58 13.32 -28.25
C ASN A 435 -2.82 12.44 -29.24
N GLN A 436 -1.55 12.78 -29.54
CA GLN A 436 -0.69 11.88 -30.31
C GLN A 436 -0.32 10.65 -29.49
N GLN A 437 0.08 10.82 -28.24
CA GLN A 437 0.42 9.73 -27.31
C GLN A 437 -0.76 8.76 -27.12
N LEU A 438 -1.97 9.28 -26.90
CA LEU A 438 -3.20 8.48 -26.80
C LEU A 438 -3.49 7.71 -28.10
N ARG A 439 -3.32 8.36 -29.27
CA ARG A 439 -3.45 7.69 -30.56
C ARG A 439 -2.44 6.55 -30.70
N ASP A 440 -1.19 6.82 -30.42
CA ASP A 440 -0.11 5.83 -30.57
C ASP A 440 -0.32 4.65 -29.64
N LEU A 441 -0.65 4.92 -28.35
CA LEU A 441 -0.97 3.90 -27.36
C LEU A 441 -2.19 3.06 -27.80
N LEU A 442 -3.29 3.72 -28.14
CA LEU A 442 -4.55 3.06 -28.45
C LEU A 442 -4.65 2.54 -29.91
N SER A 443 -3.73 2.88 -30.79
CA SER A 443 -3.63 2.28 -32.15
C SER A 443 -2.64 1.11 -32.22
N SER A 444 -1.85 0.88 -31.15
CA SER A 444 -1.03 -0.32 -31.04
C SER A 444 -1.91 -1.58 -31.05
N ASP A 445 -1.32 -2.75 -31.23
CA ASP A 445 -2.06 -4.03 -31.18
C ASP A 445 -2.14 -4.56 -29.74
N PRO A 446 -3.19 -4.21 -28.97
CA PRO A 446 -3.32 -4.64 -27.58
C PRO A 446 -3.79 -6.07 -27.49
N ALA A 447 -3.57 -6.71 -26.34
CA ALA A 447 -4.36 -7.88 -25.97
C ALA A 447 -5.66 -7.46 -25.29
N PHE A 448 -6.74 -8.16 -25.62
CA PHE A 448 -7.98 -8.13 -24.84
C PHE A 448 -8.08 -9.38 -23.99
N ILE A 449 -8.03 -9.20 -22.68
CA ILE A 449 -8.07 -10.29 -21.71
C ILE A 449 -9.39 -10.20 -20.94
N MET A 450 -10.10 -11.33 -20.86
CA MET A 450 -11.37 -11.41 -20.13
C MET A 450 -11.21 -12.31 -18.92
N GLY A 451 -11.66 -11.79 -17.77
CA GLY A 451 -11.77 -12.57 -16.53
C GLY A 451 -13.16 -13.15 -16.36
N LEU A 452 -13.24 -14.45 -16.06
CA LEU A 452 -14.48 -15.18 -15.81
C LEU A 452 -14.36 -16.01 -14.53
N ASP A 453 -15.50 -16.21 -13.85
CA ASP A 453 -15.61 -17.22 -12.80
C ASP A 453 -15.51 -18.63 -13.40
N ARG A 454 -14.83 -19.56 -12.73
CA ARG A 454 -14.78 -20.99 -13.16
C ARG A 454 -16.15 -21.64 -13.27
N GLY A 455 -17.15 -21.16 -12.55
CA GLY A 455 -18.54 -21.59 -12.65
C GLY A 455 -19.21 -21.14 -13.93
N ASP A 456 -18.64 -20.19 -14.65
CA ASP A 456 -19.18 -19.70 -15.92
C ASP A 456 -19.10 -20.76 -17.01
N LYS A 457 -20.11 -20.79 -17.85
CA LYS A 457 -20.13 -21.68 -19.02
C LYS A 457 -19.23 -21.07 -20.10
N ILE A 458 -17.98 -21.49 -20.19
CA ILE A 458 -16.99 -21.02 -21.18
C ILE A 458 -17.59 -20.97 -22.58
N ALA A 459 -18.45 -21.94 -22.96
CA ALA A 459 -19.13 -21.95 -24.27
C ALA A 459 -19.91 -20.67 -24.57
N GLN A 460 -20.36 -19.93 -23.56
CA GLN A 460 -21.05 -18.64 -23.73
C GLN A 460 -20.08 -17.50 -24.03
N TRP A 461 -18.81 -17.69 -23.77
CA TRP A 461 -17.74 -16.69 -23.90
C TRP A 461 -16.79 -17.00 -25.06
N VAL A 462 -16.97 -18.13 -25.75
CA VAL A 462 -16.21 -18.48 -26.97
C VAL A 462 -16.37 -17.37 -28.00
N GLY A 463 -15.24 -16.78 -28.40
CA GLY A 463 -15.24 -15.65 -29.33
C GLY A 463 -15.50 -14.27 -28.68
N ALA A 464 -15.64 -14.17 -27.37
CA ALA A 464 -15.87 -12.90 -26.67
C ALA A 464 -14.73 -11.91 -26.85
N THR A 465 -13.47 -12.34 -26.70
CA THR A 465 -12.29 -11.50 -26.94
C THR A 465 -12.24 -11.01 -28.38
N ARG A 466 -12.55 -11.89 -29.33
CA ARG A 466 -12.63 -11.53 -30.78
C ARG A 466 -13.74 -10.50 -31.03
N ALA A 467 -14.90 -10.64 -30.36
CA ALA A 467 -15.98 -9.67 -30.48
C ALA A 467 -15.63 -8.32 -29.86
N VAL A 468 -14.93 -8.31 -28.72
CA VAL A 468 -14.40 -7.09 -28.07
C VAL A 468 -13.39 -6.40 -29.00
N ARG A 469 -12.43 -7.15 -29.57
CA ARG A 469 -11.47 -6.62 -30.54
C ARG A 469 -12.15 -6.03 -31.78
N ALA A 470 -13.14 -6.73 -32.35
CA ALA A 470 -13.90 -6.25 -33.51
C ALA A 470 -14.70 -4.97 -33.19
N ALA A 471 -15.26 -4.88 -32.00
CA ALA A 471 -15.96 -3.66 -31.53
C ALA A 471 -14.99 -2.50 -31.34
N TYR A 472 -13.81 -2.75 -30.79
CA TYR A 472 -12.75 -1.76 -30.63
C TYR A 472 -12.21 -1.19 -31.93
N GLN A 473 -12.16 -2.00 -32.99
CA GLN A 473 -11.71 -1.57 -34.32
C GLN A 473 -12.72 -0.65 -35.04
N GLN A 474 -13.93 -0.55 -34.56
CA GLN A 474 -14.93 0.38 -35.10
C GLN A 474 -14.55 1.82 -34.73
N ALA A 475 -15.12 2.78 -35.48
CA ALA A 475 -14.93 4.20 -35.18
C ALA A 475 -15.47 4.54 -33.80
N GLY A 476 -14.73 5.38 -33.06
CA GLY A 476 -15.12 5.86 -31.76
C GLY A 476 -16.36 6.74 -31.80
N ILE A 477 -17.22 6.59 -30.81
CA ILE A 477 -18.36 7.48 -30.60
C ILE A 477 -17.86 8.90 -30.27
N LYS A 478 -18.70 9.90 -30.52
CA LYS A 478 -18.38 11.27 -30.12
C LYS A 478 -18.16 11.33 -28.60
N PRO A 479 -17.07 11.97 -28.14
CA PRO A 479 -16.75 12.00 -26.72
C PRO A 479 -17.84 12.73 -25.91
N LEU A 480 -18.00 12.30 -24.65
CA LEU A 480 -18.81 13.01 -23.67
C LEU A 480 -18.31 14.45 -23.48
N ASN A 481 -19.23 15.34 -23.08
CA ASN A 481 -18.81 16.65 -22.62
C ASN A 481 -18.12 16.52 -21.25
N MET A 482 -16.82 16.70 -21.23
CA MET A 482 -15.97 16.63 -20.03
C MET A 482 -15.67 18.01 -19.44
N GLU A 483 -16.49 19.03 -19.76
CA GLU A 483 -16.32 20.39 -19.28
C GLU A 483 -16.33 20.46 -17.75
N VAL A 484 -15.37 21.17 -17.18
CA VAL A 484 -15.33 21.48 -15.74
C VAL A 484 -16.25 22.69 -15.52
N LYS A 485 -17.36 22.46 -14.83
CA LYS A 485 -18.28 23.51 -14.48
C LYS A 485 -17.66 24.53 -13.51
N SER A 486 -18.19 25.74 -13.52
CA SER A 486 -17.90 26.73 -12.47
C SER A 486 -18.33 26.18 -11.10
N ASN A 487 -17.80 26.79 -10.02
CA ASN A 487 -18.10 26.32 -8.67
C ASN A 487 -19.63 26.33 -8.39
N GLY A 488 -20.18 25.15 -8.25
CA GLY A 488 -21.60 24.88 -7.96
C GLY A 488 -21.88 24.43 -6.53
N LEU A 489 -20.88 24.51 -5.63
CA LEU A 489 -21.05 24.19 -4.22
C LEU A 489 -21.86 25.27 -3.50
N LEU A 490 -22.67 24.86 -2.54
CA LEU A 490 -23.48 25.76 -1.73
C LEU A 490 -22.58 26.63 -0.82
N GLN A 491 -23.03 27.87 -0.62
CA GLN A 491 -22.41 28.78 0.34
C GLN A 491 -23.21 28.81 1.64
N PRO A 492 -22.59 28.92 2.80
CA PRO A 492 -23.28 29.17 4.06
C PRO A 492 -24.10 30.46 3.99
N LYS A 493 -25.29 30.46 4.57
CA LYS A 493 -26.16 31.65 4.57
C LYS A 493 -25.65 32.75 5.50
N GLN A 494 -24.93 32.35 6.56
CA GLN A 494 -24.31 33.23 7.52
C GLN A 494 -23.07 32.61 8.13
N ASP A 495 -22.11 33.41 8.52
CA ASP A 495 -20.91 32.98 9.23
C ASP A 495 -21.26 32.55 10.67
N GLY A 496 -20.57 31.51 11.12
CA GLY A 496 -20.51 31.20 12.55
C GLY A 496 -19.49 32.08 13.29
N ARG A 497 -19.25 31.77 14.56
CA ARG A 497 -18.34 32.55 15.42
C ARG A 497 -17.26 31.67 16.02
N ILE A 498 -16.09 32.27 16.21
CA ILE A 498 -15.02 31.70 17.05
C ILE A 498 -15.23 32.27 18.45
N LEU A 499 -15.37 31.41 19.45
CA LEU A 499 -15.63 31.80 20.84
C LEU A 499 -14.34 32.09 21.58
N SER A 500 -13.29 31.28 21.33
CA SER A 500 -11.97 31.46 21.93
C SER A 500 -10.88 30.82 21.06
N VAL A 501 -9.65 31.29 21.24
CA VAL A 501 -8.43 30.69 20.69
C VAL A 501 -7.44 30.58 21.85
N ALA A 502 -6.83 29.41 22.00
CA ALA A 502 -5.83 29.15 23.04
C ALA A 502 -4.62 28.43 22.43
N ASP A 503 -3.45 28.73 22.92
CA ASP A 503 -2.23 27.99 22.60
C ASP A 503 -2.18 26.70 23.41
N TYR A 504 -1.67 25.62 22.76
CA TYR A 504 -1.48 24.32 23.37
C TYR A 504 -0.07 23.78 23.03
N PRO A 505 0.53 22.94 23.90
CA PRO A 505 1.82 22.31 23.63
C PRO A 505 1.88 21.66 22.25
N GLY A 506 3.08 21.54 21.67
CA GLY A 506 3.25 21.02 20.30
C GLY A 506 2.97 22.02 19.20
N GLY A 507 2.86 23.32 19.55
CA GLY A 507 2.64 24.41 18.58
C GLY A 507 1.21 24.52 18.08
N PHE A 508 0.26 23.90 18.78
CA PHE A 508 -1.16 24.00 18.40
C PHE A 508 -1.80 25.33 18.81
N LYS A 509 -2.69 25.82 17.96
CA LYS A 509 -3.74 26.77 18.31
C LYS A 509 -5.08 26.04 18.29
N VAL A 510 -5.78 26.08 19.41
CA VAL A 510 -7.09 25.43 19.59
C VAL A 510 -8.19 26.48 19.54
N PHE A 511 -9.06 26.40 18.52
CA PHE A 511 -10.20 27.26 18.33
C PHE A 511 -11.46 26.57 18.86
N GLN A 512 -12.22 27.26 19.68
CA GLN A 512 -13.57 26.83 20.08
C GLN A 512 -14.60 27.56 19.21
N LEU A 513 -15.40 26.79 18.48
CA LEU A 513 -16.40 27.32 17.56
C LEU A 513 -17.78 27.39 18.20
N SER A 514 -18.64 28.28 17.69
CA SER A 514 -19.99 28.49 18.23
C SER A 514 -20.93 27.30 18.08
N ASN A 515 -20.63 26.34 17.23
CA ASN A 515 -21.36 25.09 17.04
C ASN A 515 -20.77 23.90 17.85
N GLY A 516 -19.84 24.20 18.76
CA GLY A 516 -19.23 23.18 19.62
C GLY A 516 -18.05 22.42 19.03
N VAL A 517 -17.66 22.69 17.78
CA VAL A 517 -16.48 22.07 17.18
C VAL A 517 -15.21 22.68 17.76
N GLU A 518 -14.25 21.81 18.11
CA GLU A 518 -12.89 22.22 18.43
C GLU A 518 -12.00 22.06 17.22
N VAL A 519 -11.26 23.11 16.83
CA VAL A 519 -10.29 23.07 15.74
C VAL A 519 -8.88 23.13 16.33
N TRP A 520 -8.11 22.09 16.08
CA TRP A 520 -6.71 21.95 16.45
C TRP A 520 -5.84 22.24 15.24
N PHE A 521 -5.26 23.41 15.20
CA PHE A 521 -4.42 23.89 14.11
C PHE A 521 -2.96 23.87 14.51
N GLN A 522 -2.15 23.20 13.72
CA GLN A 522 -0.69 23.22 13.80
C GLN A 522 -0.11 23.88 12.55
N GLN A 523 0.58 25.00 12.74
CA GLN A 523 1.35 25.61 11.66
C GLN A 523 2.61 24.78 11.43
N ASP A 524 2.77 24.27 10.20
CA ASP A 524 3.88 23.40 9.85
C ASP A 524 4.42 23.71 8.45
N LYS A 525 5.68 24.17 8.39
CA LYS A 525 6.37 24.47 7.13
C LYS A 525 6.64 23.22 6.28
N GLN A 526 6.74 22.03 6.91
CA GLN A 526 6.94 20.77 6.20
C GLN A 526 5.71 20.38 5.35
N ALA A 527 4.55 20.96 5.62
CA ALA A 527 3.36 20.78 4.78
C ALA A 527 3.52 21.39 3.37
N GLY A 528 4.51 22.28 3.16
CA GLY A 528 4.79 22.88 1.86
C GLY A 528 3.60 23.68 1.33
N ASP A 529 3.15 23.41 0.11
CA ASP A 529 1.96 24.02 -0.49
C ASP A 529 0.66 23.22 -0.21
N ARG A 530 0.72 22.24 0.70
CA ARG A 530 -0.43 21.40 1.08
C ARG A 530 -1.06 21.88 2.40
N ALA A 531 -2.36 21.61 2.52
CA ALA A 531 -3.09 21.65 3.78
C ALA A 531 -3.73 20.27 3.99
N TYR A 532 -3.47 19.67 5.13
CA TYR A 532 -4.05 18.41 5.56
C TYR A 532 -5.10 18.71 6.61
N VAL A 533 -6.32 18.28 6.37
CA VAL A 533 -7.47 18.57 7.21
C VAL A 533 -8.23 17.28 7.47
N ASN A 534 -8.59 17.03 8.72
CA ASN A 534 -9.50 15.96 9.08
C ASN A 534 -10.59 16.50 10.01
N PHE A 535 -11.83 16.42 9.57
CA PHE A 535 -13.02 16.78 10.33
C PHE A 535 -13.73 15.50 10.73
N ALA A 536 -13.71 15.14 12.00
CA ALA A 536 -14.17 13.85 12.47
C ALA A 536 -14.85 13.88 13.84
N SER A 537 -15.62 12.84 14.09
CA SER A 537 -16.30 12.63 15.37
C SER A 537 -16.25 11.16 15.78
N ALA A 538 -16.30 10.91 17.08
CA ALA A 538 -16.66 9.61 17.60
C ALA A 538 -18.11 9.25 17.20
N GLY A 539 -18.45 7.96 17.23
CA GLY A 539 -19.79 7.46 16.89
C GLY A 539 -19.75 6.42 15.79
N GLY A 540 -19.70 6.83 14.53
CA GLY A 540 -19.77 5.91 13.40
C GLY A 540 -21.01 4.99 13.49
N LYS A 541 -20.86 3.71 13.13
CA LYS A 541 -21.98 2.74 13.21
C LYS A 541 -22.51 2.55 14.64
N ALA A 542 -21.67 2.82 15.69
CA ALA A 542 -22.08 2.72 17.09
C ALA A 542 -23.12 3.77 17.52
N ALA A 543 -23.16 4.93 16.85
CA ALA A 543 -24.15 5.98 17.12
C ALA A 543 -25.51 5.73 16.47
N LEU A 544 -25.63 4.70 15.62
CA LEU A 544 -26.82 4.47 14.81
C LEU A 544 -27.79 3.49 15.48
N ASP A 545 -29.09 3.73 15.24
CA ASP A 545 -30.10 2.70 15.44
C ASP A 545 -29.86 1.52 14.45
N PRO A 546 -30.03 0.26 14.88
CA PRO A 546 -29.83 -0.91 14.01
C PRO A 546 -30.57 -0.88 12.68
N SER A 547 -31.71 -0.18 12.58
CA SER A 547 -32.47 0.00 11.33
C SER A 547 -31.70 0.78 10.25
N LEU A 548 -30.63 1.48 10.63
CA LEU A 548 -29.76 2.24 9.70
C LEU A 548 -28.48 1.50 9.33
N PHE A 549 -28.21 0.31 9.88
CA PHE A 549 -26.97 -0.41 9.59
C PHE A 549 -26.83 -0.80 8.11
N ALA A 550 -27.92 -1.12 7.43
CA ALA A 550 -27.89 -1.40 6.00
C ALA A 550 -27.60 -0.13 5.17
N ALA A 551 -28.20 1.00 5.55
CA ALA A 551 -27.89 2.29 4.92
C ALA A 551 -26.44 2.73 5.15
N PHE A 552 -25.83 2.38 6.27
CA PHE A 552 -24.42 2.66 6.56
C PHE A 552 -23.48 2.02 5.52
N ASP A 553 -23.73 0.77 5.15
CA ASP A 553 -22.84 0.01 4.26
C ASP A 553 -22.93 0.44 2.78
N VAL A 554 -23.98 1.14 2.34
CA VAL A 554 -24.14 1.63 0.95
C VAL A 554 -24.24 3.15 0.82
N GLY A 555 -24.50 3.85 1.94
CA GLY A 555 -24.85 5.27 1.92
C GLY A 555 -23.74 6.18 1.42
N THR A 556 -22.51 5.94 1.83
CA THR A 556 -21.34 6.73 1.41
C THR A 556 -21.12 6.63 -0.09
N ALA A 557 -21.16 5.40 -0.64
CA ALA A 557 -20.99 5.19 -2.08
C ALA A 557 -22.10 5.87 -2.88
N ALA A 558 -23.36 5.70 -2.46
CA ALA A 558 -24.51 6.33 -3.12
C ALA A 558 -24.42 7.87 -3.09
N ALA A 559 -24.01 8.47 -1.97
CA ALA A 559 -23.88 9.92 -1.83
C ALA A 559 -22.73 10.48 -2.67
N ILE A 560 -21.55 9.87 -2.64
CA ILE A 560 -20.37 10.30 -3.42
C ILE A 560 -20.70 10.25 -4.92
N GLN A 561 -21.30 9.18 -5.39
CA GLN A 561 -21.66 9.02 -6.80
C GLN A 561 -22.79 9.98 -7.24
N SER A 562 -23.64 10.40 -6.32
CA SER A 562 -24.68 11.40 -6.58
C SER A 562 -24.13 12.83 -6.66
N GLY A 563 -23.00 13.11 -6.02
CA GLY A 563 -22.34 14.42 -6.02
C GLY A 563 -22.81 15.37 -4.92
N LEU A 564 -22.39 16.63 -5.00
CA LEU A 564 -22.66 17.70 -4.02
C LEU A 564 -23.15 18.98 -4.70
N GLY A 565 -24.02 19.71 -4.03
CA GLY A 565 -24.54 20.99 -4.56
C GLY A 565 -25.17 20.80 -5.95
N GLN A 566 -24.66 21.53 -6.97
CA GLN A 566 -25.10 21.42 -8.35
C GLN A 566 -24.33 20.39 -9.18
N PHE A 567 -23.29 19.75 -8.62
CA PHE A 567 -22.48 18.78 -9.33
C PHE A 567 -23.07 17.37 -9.22
N SER A 568 -23.00 16.59 -10.29
CA SER A 568 -23.03 15.13 -10.22
C SER A 568 -21.69 14.58 -9.67
N GLY A 569 -21.60 13.30 -9.33
CA GLY A 569 -20.37 12.71 -8.79
C GLY A 569 -19.14 12.93 -9.69
N PRO A 570 -19.19 12.56 -10.99
CA PRO A 570 -18.07 12.82 -11.90
C PRO A 570 -17.75 14.30 -12.13
N GLU A 571 -18.76 15.18 -12.12
CA GLU A 571 -18.51 16.62 -12.23
C GLU A 571 -17.82 17.18 -11.00
N LEU A 572 -18.20 16.73 -9.81
CA LEU A 572 -17.57 17.07 -8.56
C LEU A 572 -16.10 16.63 -8.54
N ASP A 573 -15.84 15.37 -8.90
CA ASP A 573 -14.49 14.82 -8.96
C ASP A 573 -13.60 15.66 -9.90
N ARG A 574 -14.04 15.93 -11.12
CA ARG A 574 -13.30 16.79 -12.05
C ARG A 574 -13.07 18.19 -11.50
N PHE A 575 -14.10 18.80 -10.89
CA PHE A 575 -13.98 20.13 -10.30
C PHE A 575 -12.94 20.15 -9.17
N LEU A 576 -13.00 19.20 -8.22
CA LEU A 576 -12.07 19.15 -7.10
C LEU A 576 -10.64 18.84 -7.56
N ARG A 577 -10.46 17.90 -8.49
CA ARG A 577 -9.13 17.60 -9.08
C ARG A 577 -8.54 18.82 -9.80
N SER A 578 -9.35 19.58 -10.53
CA SER A 578 -8.88 20.83 -11.19
C SER A 578 -8.40 21.89 -10.20
N LYS A 579 -8.72 21.74 -8.91
CA LYS A 579 -8.28 22.58 -7.78
C LYS A 579 -7.24 21.88 -6.90
N ASP A 580 -6.77 20.71 -7.30
CA ASP A 580 -5.86 19.93 -6.49
C ASP A 580 -6.41 19.73 -5.05
N VAL A 581 -7.66 19.29 -4.98
CA VAL A 581 -8.39 18.98 -3.74
C VAL A 581 -8.84 17.54 -3.78
N ALA A 582 -8.44 16.77 -2.78
CA ALA A 582 -8.99 15.45 -2.48
C ALA A 582 -9.91 15.54 -1.27
N LEU A 583 -11.13 15.02 -1.40
CA LEU A 583 -12.17 15.01 -0.36
C LEU A 583 -12.64 13.58 -0.15
N ASN A 584 -12.38 13.01 1.02
CA ASN A 584 -12.62 11.60 1.33
C ASN A 584 -13.53 11.47 2.56
N PRO A 585 -14.86 11.42 2.41
CA PRO A 585 -15.76 11.06 3.49
C PRO A 585 -15.56 9.59 3.88
N TYR A 586 -15.56 9.30 5.17
CA TYR A 586 -15.43 7.94 5.68
C TYR A 586 -16.37 7.64 6.85
N LEU A 587 -16.84 6.40 6.93
CA LEU A 587 -17.66 5.87 7.99
C LEU A 587 -17.01 4.63 8.57
N GLY A 588 -16.68 4.64 9.86
CA GLY A 588 -16.13 3.52 10.62
C GLY A 588 -17.10 2.97 11.64
N LEU A 589 -16.76 1.88 12.32
CA LEU A 589 -17.60 1.26 13.34
C LEU A 589 -17.77 2.14 14.59
N THR A 590 -16.75 2.96 14.93
CA THR A 590 -16.70 3.80 16.14
C THR A 590 -16.44 5.28 15.86
N HIS A 591 -16.23 5.66 14.61
CA HIS A 591 -15.95 7.04 14.21
C HIS A 591 -16.38 7.30 12.78
N HIS A 592 -16.49 8.57 12.42
CA HIS A 592 -16.82 9.02 11.07
C HIS A 592 -16.21 10.40 10.81
N GLY A 593 -16.07 10.77 9.56
CA GLY A 593 -15.52 12.07 9.24
C GLY A 593 -15.27 12.31 7.76
N VAL A 594 -14.51 13.37 7.49
CA VAL A 594 -14.07 13.78 6.16
C VAL A 594 -12.58 14.14 6.22
N GLU A 595 -11.77 13.38 5.50
CA GLU A 595 -10.36 13.71 5.29
C GLU A 595 -10.18 14.54 4.03
N ILE A 596 -9.36 15.59 4.10
CA ILE A 596 -9.09 16.48 2.99
C ILE A 596 -7.58 16.68 2.84
N THR A 597 -7.11 16.59 1.61
CA THR A 597 -5.80 17.09 1.20
C THR A 597 -6.02 18.16 0.11
N ALA A 598 -5.49 19.34 0.28
CA ALA A 598 -5.73 20.43 -0.66
C ALA A 598 -4.47 21.28 -0.88
N ALA A 599 -4.29 21.83 -2.09
CA ALA A 599 -3.36 22.92 -2.28
C ALA A 599 -3.80 24.15 -1.45
N LYS A 600 -2.88 24.78 -0.72
CA LYS A 600 -3.18 25.94 0.16
C LYS A 600 -3.99 27.02 -0.53
N LYS A 601 -3.67 27.35 -1.77
CA LYS A 601 -4.38 28.34 -2.60
C LYS A 601 -5.85 27.99 -2.84
N HIS A 602 -6.24 26.73 -2.69
CA HIS A 602 -7.59 26.22 -2.90
C HIS A 602 -8.26 25.71 -1.61
N LEU A 603 -7.69 25.96 -0.45
CA LEU A 603 -8.26 25.55 0.84
C LEU A 603 -9.69 26.06 1.05
N ALA A 604 -10.03 27.24 0.56
CA ALA A 604 -11.40 27.77 0.62
C ALA A 604 -12.41 26.87 -0.13
N VAL A 605 -12.02 26.31 -1.29
CA VAL A 605 -12.85 25.37 -2.05
C VAL A 605 -12.99 24.06 -1.29
N ALA A 606 -11.92 23.57 -0.69
CA ALA A 606 -11.92 22.37 0.12
C ALA A 606 -12.83 22.50 1.35
N MET A 607 -12.76 23.62 2.06
CA MET A 607 -13.64 23.91 3.20
C MET A 607 -15.10 24.11 2.78
N GLN A 608 -15.36 24.67 1.60
CA GLN A 608 -16.71 24.75 1.05
C GLN A 608 -17.26 23.36 0.70
N ALA A 609 -16.45 22.47 0.14
CA ALA A 609 -16.84 21.09 -0.12
C ALA A 609 -17.13 20.32 1.17
N LEU A 610 -16.31 20.52 2.22
CA LEU A 610 -16.59 19.98 3.56
C LEU A 610 -17.93 20.47 4.10
N TYR A 611 -18.21 21.79 4.02
CA TYR A 611 -19.49 22.34 4.45
C TYR A 611 -20.65 21.67 3.74
N ASN A 612 -20.58 21.48 2.42
CA ASN A 612 -21.62 20.78 1.67
C ASN A 612 -21.77 19.32 2.12
N THR A 613 -20.67 18.60 2.29
CA THR A 613 -20.69 17.19 2.75
C THR A 613 -21.31 17.06 4.14
N ALA A 614 -21.04 17.99 5.04
CA ALA A 614 -21.54 17.95 6.41
C ALA A 614 -22.99 18.45 6.53
N THR A 615 -23.50 19.25 5.61
CA THR A 615 -24.82 19.88 5.74
C THR A 615 -25.89 19.29 4.84
N GLU A 616 -25.55 18.92 3.60
CA GLU A 616 -26.53 18.48 2.62
C GLU A 616 -25.92 17.51 1.61
N ILE A 617 -26.35 16.27 1.63
CA ILE A 617 -25.98 15.25 0.64
C ILE A 617 -27.10 15.07 -0.39
N LYS A 618 -26.74 14.51 -1.53
CA LYS A 618 -27.68 14.05 -2.56
C LYS A 618 -27.67 12.54 -2.60
N VAL A 619 -28.83 11.94 -2.84
CA VAL A 619 -28.98 10.50 -3.09
C VAL A 619 -29.89 10.33 -4.30
N GLU A 620 -29.29 10.14 -5.47
CA GLU A 620 -29.99 9.87 -6.70
C GLU A 620 -30.42 8.39 -6.75
N ALA A 621 -31.65 8.11 -7.14
CA ALA A 621 -32.20 6.76 -7.17
C ALA A 621 -31.32 5.78 -7.97
N LYS A 622 -30.78 6.22 -9.10
CA LYS A 622 -29.88 5.44 -9.95
C LYS A 622 -28.59 5.05 -9.20
N GLN A 623 -27.99 6.01 -8.49
CA GLN A 623 -26.73 5.79 -7.77
C GLN A 623 -26.93 4.92 -6.53
N LEU A 624 -28.06 5.06 -5.86
CA LEU A 624 -28.44 4.16 -4.77
C LEU A 624 -28.60 2.71 -5.26
N GLU A 625 -29.30 2.50 -6.37
CA GLU A 625 -29.46 1.15 -6.92
C GLU A 625 -28.13 0.57 -7.41
N ALA A 626 -27.24 1.39 -7.96
CA ALA A 626 -25.89 0.96 -8.33
C ALA A 626 -25.05 0.54 -7.08
N ALA A 627 -25.08 1.35 -6.02
CA ALA A 627 -24.38 1.03 -4.77
C ALA A 627 -24.94 -0.25 -4.11
N LYS A 628 -26.27 -0.43 -4.08
CA LYS A 628 -26.93 -1.65 -3.59
C LYS A 628 -26.49 -2.87 -4.38
N LYS A 629 -26.55 -2.82 -5.70
CA LYS A 629 -26.13 -3.93 -6.58
C LYS A 629 -24.66 -4.28 -6.36
N SER A 630 -23.77 -3.30 -6.30
CA SER A 630 -22.35 -3.53 -6.04
C SER A 630 -22.14 -4.23 -4.70
N PHE A 631 -22.77 -3.76 -3.63
CA PHE A 631 -22.69 -4.42 -2.33
C PHE A 631 -23.21 -5.85 -2.37
N VAL A 632 -24.39 -6.07 -2.98
CA VAL A 632 -25.00 -7.40 -3.06
C VAL A 632 -24.08 -8.38 -3.79
N GLN A 633 -23.50 -7.97 -4.93
CA GLN A 633 -22.58 -8.81 -5.69
C GLN A 633 -21.34 -9.17 -4.89
N ASN A 634 -20.69 -8.18 -4.27
CA ASN A 634 -19.50 -8.42 -3.46
C ASN A 634 -19.82 -9.35 -2.28
N ARG A 635 -20.97 -9.17 -1.65
CA ARG A 635 -21.40 -10.01 -0.53
C ARG A 635 -21.74 -11.43 -0.96
N GLU A 636 -22.45 -11.60 -2.07
CA GLU A 636 -22.77 -12.92 -2.62
C GLU A 636 -21.50 -13.69 -3.00
N SER A 637 -20.54 -13.01 -3.64
CA SER A 637 -19.25 -13.60 -3.97
C SER A 637 -18.47 -14.01 -2.72
N PHE A 638 -18.41 -13.14 -1.73
CA PHE A 638 -17.78 -13.43 -0.44
C PHE A 638 -18.39 -14.68 0.23
N ILE A 639 -19.73 -14.77 0.29
CA ILE A 639 -20.44 -15.92 0.89
C ILE A 639 -20.24 -17.21 0.07
N LYS A 640 -20.06 -17.14 -1.24
CA LYS A 640 -19.75 -18.32 -2.07
C LYS A 640 -18.38 -18.89 -1.80
N SER A 641 -17.43 -18.09 -1.37
CA SER A 641 -16.07 -18.57 -1.05
C SER A 641 -16.05 -19.35 0.27
N PRO A 642 -15.20 -20.41 0.36
CA PRO A 642 -15.03 -21.15 1.63
C PRO A 642 -14.57 -20.24 2.77
N PHE A 643 -13.62 -19.34 2.50
CA PHE A 643 -13.13 -18.36 3.46
C PHE A 643 -14.23 -17.41 3.93
N GLY A 644 -15.06 -16.89 3.01
CA GLY A 644 -16.18 -16.01 3.35
C GLY A 644 -17.21 -16.71 4.24
N ARG A 645 -17.60 -17.94 3.93
CA ARG A 645 -18.50 -18.74 4.80
C ARG A 645 -17.90 -18.96 6.19
N TRP A 646 -16.61 -19.26 6.24
CA TRP A 646 -15.89 -19.42 7.50
C TRP A 646 -15.92 -18.12 8.33
N MET A 647 -15.60 -16.97 7.73
CA MET A 647 -15.65 -15.67 8.42
C MET A 647 -17.07 -15.30 8.85
N MET A 648 -18.09 -15.55 8.01
CA MET A 648 -19.49 -15.35 8.38
C MET A 648 -19.90 -16.22 9.58
N SER A 649 -19.44 -17.47 9.61
CA SER A 649 -19.73 -18.39 10.72
C SER A 649 -19.07 -17.91 12.03
N ILE A 650 -17.83 -17.36 11.94
CA ILE A 650 -17.15 -16.75 13.10
C ILE A 650 -17.95 -15.56 13.59
N ALA A 651 -18.29 -14.59 12.72
CA ALA A 651 -19.04 -13.40 13.11
C ALA A 651 -20.40 -13.76 13.74
N SER A 652 -21.11 -14.71 13.17
CA SER A 652 -22.40 -15.20 13.69
C SER A 652 -22.27 -15.92 15.03
N ASN A 653 -21.13 -16.57 15.30
CA ASN A 653 -20.85 -17.19 16.60
C ASN A 653 -20.58 -16.15 17.68
N PHE A 654 -19.98 -15.02 17.34
CA PHE A 654 -19.53 -14.03 18.33
C PHE A 654 -20.55 -12.96 18.67
N TYR A 655 -21.21 -12.42 17.65
CA TYR A 655 -22.02 -11.21 17.83
C TYR A 655 -23.51 -11.51 17.90
N GLN A 656 -24.20 -10.78 18.76
CA GLN A 656 -25.65 -10.84 18.82
C GLN A 656 -26.27 -10.37 17.49
N PRO A 657 -27.45 -10.86 17.12
CA PRO A 657 -28.25 -10.27 16.03
C PRO A 657 -28.42 -8.76 16.25
N GLN A 658 -28.34 -7.97 15.19
CA GLN A 658 -28.40 -6.49 15.22
C GLN A 658 -27.21 -5.81 15.94
N SER A 659 -26.11 -6.54 16.18
CA SER A 659 -24.85 -5.91 16.57
C SER A 659 -24.26 -5.14 15.39
N ARG A 660 -23.61 -3.97 15.65
CA ARG A 660 -22.87 -3.23 14.62
C ARG A 660 -21.75 -4.04 13.97
N ASN A 661 -21.24 -5.06 14.67
CA ASN A 661 -20.17 -5.94 14.20
C ASN A 661 -20.67 -7.13 13.37
N GLN A 662 -21.99 -7.27 13.20
CA GLN A 662 -22.56 -8.34 12.38
C GLN A 662 -22.38 -8.04 10.90
N LEU A 663 -21.98 -9.05 10.14
CA LEU A 663 -21.92 -8.96 8.69
C LEU A 663 -23.34 -9.07 8.10
N LEU A 664 -23.74 -8.05 7.34
CA LEU A 664 -25.05 -8.00 6.69
C LEU A 664 -25.11 -8.95 5.51
N LEU A 665 -26.30 -9.47 5.23
CA LEU A 665 -26.60 -10.33 4.10
C LEU A 665 -27.13 -9.52 2.90
N PRO A 666 -27.10 -10.07 1.68
CA PRO A 666 -27.62 -9.39 0.49
C PRO A 666 -29.07 -8.91 0.61
N GLU A 667 -29.91 -9.65 1.31
CA GLU A 667 -31.32 -9.30 1.55
C GLU A 667 -31.49 -8.06 2.43
N ASP A 668 -30.60 -7.81 3.37
CA ASP A 668 -30.66 -6.65 4.26
C ASP A 668 -30.48 -5.32 3.50
N ILE A 669 -29.76 -5.37 2.37
CA ILE A 669 -29.41 -4.19 1.57
C ILE A 669 -30.50 -3.83 0.54
N LYS A 670 -31.22 -4.81 0.02
CA LYS A 670 -32.22 -4.60 -1.07
C LYS A 670 -33.28 -3.56 -0.73
N GLU A 671 -33.66 -3.49 0.52
CA GLU A 671 -34.73 -2.61 1.01
C GLU A 671 -34.24 -1.20 1.46
N VAL A 672 -32.93 -0.92 1.33
CA VAL A 672 -32.40 0.40 1.71
C VAL A 672 -33.00 1.49 0.83
N THR A 673 -33.45 2.56 1.47
CA THR A 673 -34.08 3.72 0.84
C THR A 673 -33.20 4.97 0.94
N ALA A 674 -33.40 5.94 0.06
CA ALA A 674 -32.73 7.24 0.14
C ALA A 674 -33.02 7.95 1.48
N GLU A 675 -34.26 7.82 2.01
CA GLU A 675 -34.63 8.43 3.29
C GLU A 675 -33.82 7.86 4.46
N GLN A 676 -33.49 6.56 4.45
CA GLN A 676 -32.62 5.98 5.46
C GLN A 676 -31.18 6.53 5.36
N ILE A 677 -30.68 6.81 4.13
CA ILE A 677 -29.37 7.43 3.94
C ILE A 677 -29.39 8.89 4.42
N TYR A 678 -30.47 9.63 4.17
CA TYR A 678 -30.64 10.97 4.73
C TYR A 678 -30.75 10.95 6.25
N ALA A 679 -31.45 9.95 6.83
CA ALA A 679 -31.51 9.77 8.28
C ALA A 679 -30.14 9.42 8.88
N LEU A 680 -29.38 8.53 8.24
CA LEU A 680 -28.00 8.21 8.57
C LEU A 680 -27.12 9.49 8.58
N HIS A 681 -27.21 10.30 7.53
CA HIS A 681 -26.42 11.52 7.42
C HIS A 681 -26.78 12.52 8.52
N ARG A 682 -28.07 12.72 8.79
CA ARG A 682 -28.53 13.57 9.91
C ARG A 682 -27.98 13.08 11.25
N GLU A 683 -28.03 11.77 11.50
CA GLU A 683 -27.52 11.20 12.77
C GLU A 683 -26.01 11.44 12.93
N LEU A 684 -25.24 11.23 11.87
CA LEU A 684 -23.77 11.30 11.95
C LEU A 684 -23.22 12.73 11.79
N PHE A 685 -23.81 13.57 10.95
CA PHE A 685 -23.25 14.89 10.60
C PHE A 685 -24.03 16.08 11.13
N HIS A 686 -25.27 15.93 11.61
CA HIS A 686 -26.01 17.03 12.24
C HIS A 686 -26.07 16.91 13.76
N LYS A 687 -25.56 15.82 14.36
CA LYS A 687 -25.43 15.67 15.80
C LYS A 687 -23.97 15.73 16.22
N ASN A 688 -23.69 16.54 17.23
CA ASN A 688 -22.32 16.73 17.71
C ASN A 688 -21.92 15.62 18.72
N HIS A 689 -21.44 14.49 18.22
CA HIS A 689 -20.85 13.42 19.04
C HIS A 689 -19.39 13.73 19.44
N GLY A 690 -19.01 15.01 19.47
CA GLY A 690 -17.67 15.46 19.83
C GLY A 690 -16.78 15.75 18.62
N PHE A 691 -17.32 16.44 17.60
CA PHE A 691 -16.55 16.81 16.43
C PHE A 691 -15.28 17.57 16.76
N LYS A 692 -14.18 17.08 16.21
CA LYS A 692 -12.87 17.72 16.19
C LYS A 692 -12.47 17.98 14.73
N MET A 693 -11.74 19.05 14.55
CA MET A 693 -11.07 19.27 13.28
C MET A 693 -9.58 19.43 13.53
N VAL A 694 -8.76 18.66 12.86
CA VAL A 694 -7.31 18.84 12.89
C VAL A 694 -6.86 19.42 11.55
N ILE A 695 -6.02 20.44 11.61
CA ILE A 695 -5.44 21.08 10.42
C ILE A 695 -3.94 21.16 10.61
N VAL A 696 -3.18 20.62 9.67
CA VAL A 696 -1.72 20.76 9.60
C VAL A 696 -1.37 21.39 8.26
N ALA A 697 -0.85 22.61 8.30
CA ALA A 697 -0.55 23.40 7.09
C ALA A 697 0.43 24.53 7.38
N ASP A 698 1.19 24.95 6.39
CA ASP A 698 2.00 26.19 6.47
C ASP A 698 1.13 27.43 6.20
N LEU A 699 0.27 27.74 7.15
CA LEU A 699 -0.63 28.89 7.15
C LEU A 699 -0.55 29.63 8.48
N THR A 700 -0.95 30.90 8.51
CA THR A 700 -1.15 31.61 9.76
C THR A 700 -2.58 31.43 10.27
N SER A 701 -2.79 31.59 11.58
CA SER A 701 -4.13 31.56 12.17
C SER A 701 -5.05 32.65 11.61
N GLU A 702 -4.51 33.81 11.19
CA GLU A 702 -5.24 34.92 10.56
C GLU A 702 -5.79 34.51 9.18
N GLN A 703 -5.03 33.73 8.41
CA GLN A 703 -5.47 33.22 7.11
C GLN A 703 -6.56 32.15 7.28
N LEU A 704 -6.48 31.36 8.34
CA LEU A 704 -7.43 30.28 8.60
C LEU A 704 -8.75 30.78 9.20
N THR A 705 -8.70 31.78 10.08
CA THR A 705 -9.85 32.33 10.81
C THR A 705 -11.10 32.59 9.95
N PRO A 706 -11.03 33.30 8.80
CA PRO A 706 -12.22 33.54 7.99
C PRO A 706 -12.83 32.26 7.43
N LEU A 707 -12.02 31.27 7.06
CA LEU A 707 -12.48 29.98 6.52
C LEU A 707 -13.21 29.16 7.61
N LEU A 708 -12.67 29.17 8.83
CA LEU A 708 -13.30 28.50 9.97
C LEU A 708 -14.67 29.12 10.30
N ARG A 709 -14.76 30.45 10.30
CA ARG A 709 -16.03 31.14 10.54
C ARG A 709 -17.06 30.83 9.46
N GLN A 710 -16.65 30.93 8.21
CA GLN A 710 -17.53 30.80 7.06
C GLN A 710 -18.00 29.36 6.87
N TYR A 711 -17.12 28.36 6.91
CA TYR A 711 -17.43 26.99 6.47
C TYR A 711 -17.57 25.99 7.60
N VAL A 712 -16.86 26.15 8.73
CA VAL A 712 -16.89 25.16 9.80
C VAL A 712 -17.85 25.56 10.91
N ALA A 713 -17.72 26.80 11.44
CA ALA A 713 -18.58 27.29 12.50
C ALA A 713 -20.04 27.55 12.06
N SER A 714 -20.30 27.55 10.76
CA SER A 714 -21.62 27.68 10.14
C SER A 714 -22.36 26.36 9.97
N ILE A 715 -21.68 25.21 10.18
CA ILE A 715 -22.33 23.88 10.18
C ILE A 715 -23.26 23.84 11.40
N GLU A 716 -24.55 23.58 11.13
CA GLU A 716 -25.56 23.47 12.19
C GLU A 716 -25.44 22.10 12.86
N LEU A 717 -24.97 22.09 14.11
CA LEU A 717 -24.86 20.88 14.92
C LEU A 717 -25.80 20.96 16.12
N GLN A 718 -26.51 19.86 16.36
CA GLN A 718 -27.37 19.67 17.53
C GLN A 718 -26.65 18.88 18.60
N ASP A 719 -27.02 19.02 19.85
CA ASP A 719 -26.52 18.17 20.93
C ASP A 719 -26.86 16.70 20.64
N ALA A 720 -25.91 15.81 20.93
CA ALA A 720 -26.06 14.38 20.76
C ALA A 720 -26.05 13.66 22.11
N ASP A 721 -26.77 12.55 22.19
CA ASP A 721 -26.68 11.63 23.32
C ASP A 721 -25.31 10.92 23.34
N PRO A 722 -24.79 10.50 24.49
CA PRO A 722 -23.58 9.70 24.59
C PRO A 722 -23.69 8.39 23.79
N VAL A 723 -22.65 8.07 23.01
CA VAL A 723 -22.62 6.84 22.19
C VAL A 723 -22.29 5.63 23.06
N ASP A 724 -23.05 4.54 22.88
CA ASP A 724 -22.74 3.22 23.49
C ASP A 724 -21.75 2.45 22.60
N PHE A 725 -20.48 2.46 22.99
CA PHE A 725 -19.43 1.70 22.30
C PHE A 725 -19.32 0.24 22.75
N SER A 726 -20.22 -0.27 23.60
CA SER A 726 -20.16 -1.65 24.07
C SER A 726 -20.29 -2.65 22.91
N VAL A 727 -19.43 -3.68 22.89
CA VAL A 727 -19.52 -4.77 21.91
C VAL A 727 -20.54 -5.78 22.38
N LYS A 728 -21.54 -6.08 21.56
CA LYS A 728 -22.64 -7.00 21.90
C LYS A 728 -22.24 -8.44 21.55
N TYR A 729 -21.44 -9.07 22.42
CA TYR A 729 -21.09 -10.48 22.30
C TYR A 729 -22.26 -11.40 22.64
N ARG A 730 -22.29 -12.56 21.98
CA ARG A 730 -23.22 -13.62 22.33
C ARG A 730 -22.78 -14.31 23.62
N PRO A 731 -23.72 -14.56 24.58
CA PRO A 731 -23.37 -15.26 25.82
C PRO A 731 -23.10 -16.77 25.57
N ASP A 732 -23.74 -17.33 24.53
CA ASP A 732 -23.70 -18.75 24.13
C ASP A 732 -22.70 -19.05 23.01
N ALA A 733 -21.71 -18.18 22.78
CA ALA A 733 -20.67 -18.38 21.78
C ALA A 733 -19.95 -19.73 22.02
N LYS A 734 -19.81 -20.54 20.95
CA LYS A 734 -19.09 -21.80 21.00
C LYS A 734 -17.60 -21.54 21.22
N ALA A 735 -16.92 -22.44 21.91
CA ALA A 735 -15.47 -22.35 22.12
C ALA A 735 -14.65 -22.93 20.95
N TYR A 736 -15.26 -23.74 20.10
CA TYR A 736 -14.61 -24.40 18.97
C TYR A 736 -15.56 -24.58 17.80
N GLN A 737 -15.03 -24.41 16.59
CA GLN A 737 -15.69 -24.83 15.35
C GLN A 737 -14.65 -25.31 14.33
N SER A 738 -15.06 -26.19 13.41
CA SER A 738 -14.26 -26.64 12.28
C SER A 738 -15.14 -26.76 11.05
N LEU A 739 -14.64 -26.27 9.91
CA LEU A 739 -15.25 -26.38 8.61
C LEU A 739 -14.30 -27.14 7.68
N ASN A 740 -14.81 -28.12 6.93
CA ASN A 740 -14.04 -28.93 5.98
C ASN A 740 -14.46 -28.55 4.55
N GLU A 741 -14.31 -27.30 4.20
CA GLU A 741 -14.75 -26.70 2.94
C GLU A 741 -13.66 -25.87 2.27
N GLY A 742 -12.45 -25.83 2.86
CA GLY A 742 -11.34 -25.03 2.35
C GLY A 742 -10.96 -25.43 0.93
N ALA A 743 -10.68 -24.45 0.09
CA ALA A 743 -10.19 -24.65 -1.27
C ALA A 743 -8.69 -24.97 -1.28
N GLU A 744 -7.99 -24.57 -0.22
CA GLU A 744 -6.53 -24.72 -0.09
C GLU A 744 -6.13 -26.10 0.41
N ALA A 745 -4.92 -26.54 0.05
CA ALA A 745 -4.31 -27.77 0.62
C ALA A 745 -3.92 -27.61 2.10
N SER A 746 -3.86 -26.37 2.60
CA SER A 746 -3.54 -26.01 3.98
C SER A 746 -4.78 -25.69 4.80
N SER A 747 -4.68 -25.84 6.12
CA SER A 747 -5.70 -25.39 7.06
C SER A 747 -5.43 -23.95 7.49
N MET A 748 -6.49 -23.15 7.52
CA MET A 748 -6.49 -21.85 8.23
C MET A 748 -6.91 -22.10 9.68
N HIS A 749 -6.11 -21.60 10.61
CA HIS A 749 -6.33 -21.76 12.03
C HIS A 749 -6.42 -20.38 12.69
N LEU A 750 -7.51 -20.12 13.39
CA LEU A 750 -7.74 -18.86 14.09
C LEU A 750 -8.05 -19.15 15.56
N VAL A 751 -7.29 -18.53 16.44
CA VAL A 751 -7.61 -18.46 17.86
C VAL A 751 -7.97 -17.02 18.23
N ARG A 752 -9.13 -16.83 18.81
CA ARG A 752 -9.54 -15.55 19.38
C ARG A 752 -9.55 -15.63 20.90
N LEU A 753 -8.91 -14.67 21.52
CA LEU A 753 -8.93 -14.47 22.95
C LEU A 753 -9.62 -13.15 23.26
N TRP A 754 -10.68 -13.16 24.06
CA TRP A 754 -11.38 -11.93 24.38
C TRP A 754 -11.84 -11.85 25.84
N ASN A 755 -11.83 -10.62 26.32
CA ASN A 755 -12.42 -10.28 27.60
C ASN A 755 -13.40 -9.12 27.41
N PRO A 756 -14.71 -9.33 27.60
CA PRO A 756 -15.71 -8.29 27.39
C PRO A 756 -15.68 -7.19 28.46
N GLN A 757 -14.91 -7.37 29.52
CA GLN A 757 -14.71 -6.41 30.60
C GLN A 757 -13.31 -5.83 30.52
N GLY A 758 -13.10 -4.91 29.60
CA GLY A 758 -11.85 -4.15 29.47
C GLY A 758 -11.89 -2.83 30.25
N GLU A 759 -10.74 -2.21 30.36
CA GLU A 759 -10.63 -0.82 30.83
C GLU A 759 -10.88 0.13 29.65
N THR A 760 -11.46 1.30 29.92
CA THR A 760 -11.54 2.37 28.92
C THR A 760 -10.13 2.77 28.53
N LYS A 761 -9.84 2.75 27.23
CA LYS A 761 -8.52 3.09 26.68
C LYS A 761 -8.20 4.56 26.95
N GLN A 762 -6.93 4.84 27.15
CA GLN A 762 -6.34 6.18 27.24
C GLN A 762 -5.16 6.22 26.27
N GLY A 763 -4.69 7.38 25.90
CA GLY A 763 -3.57 7.51 24.96
C GLY A 763 -2.38 6.63 25.33
N ARG A 764 -2.00 6.59 26.60
CA ARG A 764 -0.92 5.73 27.12
C ARG A 764 -1.22 4.24 26.99
N SER A 765 -2.46 3.81 27.20
CA SER A 765 -2.82 2.38 27.09
C SER A 765 -2.81 1.88 25.64
N VAL A 766 -3.01 2.77 24.66
CA VAL A 766 -2.84 2.44 23.24
C VAL A 766 -1.39 2.09 22.92
N PHE A 767 -0.43 2.87 23.46
CA PHE A 767 1.01 2.52 23.34
C PHE A 767 1.31 1.18 24.01
N ALA A 768 0.80 0.94 25.21
CA ALA A 768 1.01 -0.33 25.92
C ALA A 768 0.42 -1.54 25.14
N GLU A 769 -0.72 -1.36 24.48
CA GLU A 769 -1.35 -2.41 23.66
C GLU A 769 -0.53 -2.70 22.40
N ASP A 770 -0.02 -1.67 21.70
CA ASP A 770 0.87 -1.83 20.57
C ASP A 770 2.18 -2.55 20.99
N MET A 771 2.78 -2.15 22.12
CA MET A 771 3.97 -2.85 22.65
C MET A 771 3.66 -4.31 22.99
N LEU A 772 2.51 -4.61 23.57
CA LEU A 772 2.12 -6.01 23.83
C LEU A 772 1.91 -6.80 22.53
N GLN A 773 1.38 -6.16 21.50
CA GLN A 773 1.24 -6.81 20.18
C GLN A 773 2.62 -7.17 19.60
N ARG A 774 3.60 -6.27 19.67
CA ARG A 774 4.99 -6.52 19.22
C ARG A 774 5.62 -7.68 19.99
N ILE A 775 5.53 -7.68 21.30
CA ILE A 775 6.01 -8.76 22.17
C ILE A 775 5.35 -10.09 21.79
N SER A 776 4.03 -10.07 21.58
CA SER A 776 3.28 -11.28 21.23
C SER A 776 3.66 -11.81 19.86
N THR A 777 3.85 -10.93 18.88
CA THR A 777 4.29 -11.28 17.52
C THR A 777 5.67 -11.92 17.54
N SER A 778 6.65 -11.31 18.23
CA SER A 778 8.01 -11.86 18.36
C SER A 778 7.99 -13.26 19.02
N ARG A 779 7.22 -13.43 20.10
CA ARG A 779 7.11 -14.75 20.79
C ARG A 779 6.46 -15.82 19.93
N VAL A 780 5.43 -15.45 19.18
CA VAL A 780 4.71 -16.37 18.26
C VAL A 780 5.61 -16.76 17.08
N LEU A 781 6.32 -15.80 16.48
CA LEU A 781 7.29 -16.06 15.42
C LEU A 781 8.37 -17.03 15.90
N LYS A 782 9.01 -16.73 17.04
CA LYS A 782 10.05 -17.59 17.60
C LYS A 782 9.56 -19.01 17.84
N GLN A 783 8.41 -19.19 18.49
CA GLN A 783 7.93 -20.52 18.88
C GLN A 783 7.34 -21.32 17.72
N LEU A 784 6.56 -20.66 16.83
CA LEU A 784 5.79 -21.38 15.81
C LEU A 784 6.55 -21.49 14.48
N ARG A 785 7.34 -20.47 14.12
CA ARG A 785 8.14 -20.47 12.90
C ARG A 785 9.53 -21.05 13.15
N GLU A 786 10.33 -20.43 14.04
CA GLU A 786 11.73 -20.75 14.19
C GLU A 786 11.96 -22.09 14.91
N GLU A 787 11.27 -22.36 16.03
CA GLU A 787 11.47 -23.59 16.81
C GLU A 787 10.65 -24.77 16.30
N ALA A 788 9.38 -24.53 15.95
CA ALA A 788 8.46 -25.62 15.60
C ALA A 788 8.27 -25.84 14.10
N SER A 789 8.65 -24.88 13.24
CA SER A 789 8.49 -24.91 11.78
C SER A 789 7.05 -25.22 11.33
N LEU A 790 6.06 -24.65 12.01
CA LEU A 790 4.66 -24.92 11.78
C LEU A 790 4.01 -23.95 10.82
N ASP A 791 4.39 -22.69 10.89
CA ASP A 791 3.81 -21.62 10.07
C ASP A 791 4.92 -20.65 9.64
N TYR A 792 4.90 -20.25 8.38
CA TYR A 792 5.83 -19.27 7.83
C TYR A 792 5.64 -17.87 8.41
N SER A 793 4.40 -17.45 8.63
CA SER A 793 4.06 -16.07 9.02
C SER A 793 2.84 -16.03 9.95
N PRO A 794 2.96 -16.57 11.17
CA PRO A 794 1.89 -16.49 12.16
C PRO A 794 1.67 -15.02 12.54
N ASN A 795 0.41 -14.62 12.66
CA ASN A 795 0.03 -13.25 12.93
C ASN A 795 -0.72 -13.11 14.26
N VAL A 796 -0.39 -12.05 15.01
CA VAL A 796 -1.07 -11.66 16.24
C VAL A 796 -1.55 -10.22 16.09
N THR A 797 -2.82 -9.97 16.36
CA THR A 797 -3.36 -8.60 16.28
C THR A 797 -4.42 -8.36 17.35
N SER A 798 -4.40 -7.16 17.93
CA SER A 798 -5.53 -6.64 18.70
C SER A 798 -6.61 -6.14 17.73
N VAL A 799 -7.85 -6.57 17.96
CA VAL A 799 -9.00 -6.17 17.13
C VAL A 799 -10.00 -5.28 17.88
N ALA A 800 -9.70 -4.95 19.13
CA ALA A 800 -10.48 -4.00 19.91
C ALA A 800 -10.29 -2.58 19.36
N LEU A 801 -11.38 -1.92 18.97
CA LEU A 801 -11.34 -0.57 18.40
C LEU A 801 -11.16 0.49 19.50
N ASP A 802 -10.82 1.70 19.05
CA ASP A 802 -10.85 2.89 19.91
C ASP A 802 -12.26 3.08 20.48
N ASN A 803 -12.35 3.57 21.71
CA ASN A 803 -13.57 3.71 22.49
C ASN A 803 -14.25 2.39 22.96
N GLU A 804 -13.77 1.22 22.56
CA GLU A 804 -14.25 -0.06 23.07
C GLU A 804 -13.52 -0.46 24.36
N ALA A 805 -14.26 -0.68 25.45
CA ALA A 805 -13.70 -1.13 26.72
C ALA A 805 -13.64 -2.67 26.78
N VAL A 806 -12.92 -3.27 25.81
CA VAL A 806 -12.74 -4.73 25.69
C VAL A 806 -11.26 -5.04 25.42
N SER A 807 -10.87 -6.28 25.70
CA SER A 807 -9.61 -6.85 25.19
C SER A 807 -9.97 -7.94 24.21
N ASP A 808 -9.47 -7.89 22.99
CA ASP A 808 -9.87 -8.82 21.93
C ASP A 808 -8.71 -9.03 20.96
N TRP A 809 -8.24 -10.26 20.84
CA TRP A 809 -7.01 -10.62 20.14
C TRP A 809 -7.22 -11.80 19.21
N TYR A 810 -6.65 -11.72 18.01
CA TYR A 810 -6.57 -12.80 17.04
C TYR A 810 -5.16 -13.33 16.93
N PHE A 811 -5.06 -14.67 16.87
CA PHE A 811 -3.89 -15.43 16.45
C PHE A 811 -4.30 -16.20 15.21
N VAL A 812 -3.66 -15.90 14.09
CA VAL A 812 -4.00 -16.52 12.81
C VAL A 812 -2.77 -17.22 12.25
N SER A 813 -2.96 -18.47 11.81
CA SER A 813 -1.91 -19.31 11.24
C SER A 813 -2.42 -20.08 10.02
N GLN A 814 -1.53 -20.36 9.08
CA GLN A 814 -1.79 -21.24 7.95
C GLN A 814 -0.80 -22.41 7.97
N LEU A 815 -1.29 -23.64 8.06
CA LEU A 815 -0.48 -24.81 8.36
C LEU A 815 -0.99 -26.08 7.66
N ASN A 816 -0.18 -27.14 7.68
CA ASN A 816 -0.63 -28.43 7.23
C ASN A 816 -1.77 -28.94 8.11
N PRO A 817 -2.81 -29.58 7.53
CA PRO A 817 -3.95 -30.09 8.30
C PRO A 817 -3.56 -31.05 9.44
N GLN A 818 -2.50 -31.82 9.26
CA GLN A 818 -1.98 -32.75 10.26
C GLN A 818 -1.28 -32.07 11.45
N ASP A 819 -0.91 -30.78 11.31
CA ASP A 819 -0.17 -30.04 12.32
C ASP A 819 -1.07 -29.20 13.25
N VAL A 820 -2.39 -29.19 13.04
CA VAL A 820 -3.34 -28.37 13.81
C VAL A 820 -3.26 -28.68 15.32
N GLU A 821 -3.21 -29.95 15.72
CA GLU A 821 -3.09 -30.33 17.14
C GLU A 821 -1.76 -29.88 17.75
N LYS A 822 -0.67 -30.01 16.99
CA LYS A 822 0.66 -29.54 17.41
C LYS A 822 0.69 -28.03 17.57
N MET A 823 0.08 -27.31 16.62
CA MET A 823 -0.08 -25.85 16.68
C MET A 823 -0.83 -25.42 17.95
N GLU A 824 -1.97 -26.04 18.25
CA GLU A 824 -2.75 -25.75 19.45
C GLU A 824 -1.95 -25.93 20.75
N ALA A 825 -1.13 -26.99 20.83
CA ALA A 825 -0.27 -27.24 21.98
C ALA A 825 0.83 -26.17 22.12
N GLN A 826 1.50 -25.81 21.03
CA GLN A 826 2.53 -24.78 21.01
C GLN A 826 1.95 -23.39 21.35
N LEU A 827 0.83 -23.02 20.72
CA LEU A 827 0.18 -21.75 20.98
C LEU A 827 -0.27 -21.65 22.46
N THR A 828 -0.77 -22.74 23.04
CA THR A 828 -1.13 -22.76 24.46
C THR A 828 0.09 -22.46 25.35
N THR A 829 1.27 -23.00 24.99
CA THR A 829 2.53 -22.72 25.70
C THR A 829 2.91 -21.24 25.56
N VAL A 830 2.87 -20.67 24.35
CA VAL A 830 3.17 -19.26 24.09
C VAL A 830 2.24 -18.34 24.88
N LEU A 831 0.93 -18.62 24.89
CA LEU A 831 -0.05 -17.85 25.64
C LEU A 831 0.22 -17.87 27.16
N SER A 832 0.63 -19.02 27.68
CA SER A 832 1.03 -19.16 29.08
C SER A 832 2.29 -18.31 29.39
N GLN A 833 3.28 -18.32 28.50
CA GLN A 833 4.48 -17.50 28.63
C GLN A 833 4.14 -16.00 28.56
N LEU A 834 3.35 -15.57 27.58
CA LEU A 834 2.90 -14.18 27.47
C LEU A 834 2.16 -13.68 28.73
N ALA A 835 1.34 -14.55 29.35
CA ALA A 835 0.62 -14.17 30.56
C ALA A 835 1.52 -14.04 31.81
N ASN A 836 2.71 -14.71 31.85
CA ASN A 836 3.48 -14.88 33.07
C ASN A 836 4.95 -14.46 32.96
N ASP A 837 5.57 -14.57 31.78
CA ASP A 837 7.05 -14.58 31.64
C ASP A 837 7.62 -13.41 30.82
N ILE A 838 6.85 -12.34 30.59
CA ILE A 838 7.34 -11.13 29.93
C ILE A 838 8.47 -10.52 30.76
N THR A 839 9.60 -10.20 30.15
CA THR A 839 10.79 -9.64 30.78
C THR A 839 10.91 -8.13 30.57
N GLN A 840 11.82 -7.47 31.29
CA GLN A 840 12.14 -6.06 31.04
C GLN A 840 12.71 -5.86 29.64
N GLN A 841 13.53 -6.80 29.15
CA GLN A 841 14.11 -6.75 27.82
C GLN A 841 13.03 -6.79 26.72
N ASP A 842 11.99 -7.62 26.86
CA ASP A 842 10.85 -7.62 25.92
C ASP A 842 10.19 -6.21 25.83
N VAL A 843 10.02 -5.57 26.99
CA VAL A 843 9.42 -4.23 27.08
C VAL A 843 10.32 -3.17 26.46
N ASP A 844 11.61 -3.19 26.76
CA ASP A 844 12.60 -2.25 26.22
C ASP A 844 12.71 -2.38 24.69
N THR A 845 12.74 -3.61 24.18
CA THR A 845 12.74 -3.90 22.75
C THR A 845 11.44 -3.38 22.07
N ALA A 846 10.28 -3.67 22.66
CA ALA A 846 9.00 -3.20 22.10
C ALA A 846 8.88 -1.67 22.13
N ALA A 847 9.39 -1.02 23.19
CA ALA A 847 9.44 0.44 23.29
C ALA A 847 10.30 1.05 22.18
N GLN A 848 11.49 0.47 21.97
CA GLN A 848 12.39 0.91 20.89
C GLN A 848 11.77 0.73 19.51
N GLN A 849 11.13 -0.42 19.25
CA GLN A 849 10.43 -0.70 17.99
C GLN A 849 9.26 0.25 17.77
N LEU A 850 8.47 0.55 18.80
CA LEU A 850 7.34 1.49 18.68
C LEU A 850 7.83 2.91 18.45
N SER A 851 8.87 3.33 19.16
CA SER A 851 9.51 4.64 18.97
C SER A 851 9.99 4.80 17.52
N LEU A 852 10.66 3.77 16.98
CA LEU A 852 11.15 3.77 15.61
C LEU A 852 9.99 3.81 14.59
N ALA A 853 8.93 3.04 14.81
CA ALA A 853 7.77 3.01 13.92
C ALA A 853 7.01 4.35 13.85
N LEU A 854 7.08 5.15 14.91
CA LEU A 854 6.41 6.45 15.01
C LEU A 854 7.35 7.65 14.80
N GLN A 855 8.65 7.44 14.61
CA GLN A 855 9.62 8.54 14.50
C GLN A 855 9.36 9.49 13.32
N ASP A 856 8.81 8.96 12.21
CA ASP A 856 8.51 9.76 11.03
C ASP A 856 7.23 10.59 11.20
N LEU A 857 6.52 10.43 12.32
CA LEU A 857 5.37 11.27 12.66
C LEU A 857 5.75 12.77 12.68
N ASP A 858 6.97 13.08 13.10
CA ASP A 858 7.48 14.45 13.12
C ASP A 858 7.78 15.01 11.73
N LYS A 859 7.96 14.15 10.72
CA LYS A 859 8.34 14.51 9.35
C LYS A 859 7.16 14.48 8.38
N ASP A 860 6.07 13.77 8.71
CA ASP A 860 4.91 13.63 7.84
C ASP A 860 3.68 14.38 8.37
N PRO A 861 3.40 15.60 7.86
CA PRO A 861 2.22 16.39 8.25
C PRO A 861 0.89 15.69 8.01
N LYS A 862 0.78 14.82 7.00
CA LYS A 862 -0.43 14.05 6.71
C LYS A 862 -0.68 13.00 7.78
N GLN A 863 0.34 12.22 8.11
CA GLN A 863 0.25 11.23 9.20
C GLN A 863 -0.07 11.91 10.54
N ARG A 864 0.58 13.04 10.85
CA ARG A 864 0.26 13.80 12.07
C ARG A 864 -1.20 14.20 12.13
N CYS A 865 -1.74 14.77 11.06
CA CYS A 865 -3.15 15.15 10.98
C CYS A 865 -4.05 13.97 11.32
N TRP A 866 -3.76 12.77 10.78
CA TRP A 866 -4.52 11.56 11.03
C TRP A 866 -4.39 11.06 12.47
N PHE A 867 -3.17 10.94 13.01
CA PHE A 867 -2.94 10.47 14.39
C PHE A 867 -3.57 11.40 15.41
N TYR A 868 -3.37 12.71 15.27
CA TYR A 868 -3.98 13.68 16.18
C TYR A 868 -5.50 13.61 16.14
N THR A 869 -6.10 13.49 14.95
CA THR A 869 -7.55 13.32 14.83
C THR A 869 -8.04 12.09 15.58
N ARG A 870 -7.43 10.93 15.32
CA ARG A 870 -7.77 9.66 15.98
C ARG A 870 -7.74 9.80 17.51
N TYR A 871 -6.66 10.39 18.03
CA TYR A 871 -6.47 10.53 19.47
C TYR A 871 -7.46 11.52 20.09
N LEU A 872 -7.77 12.61 19.41
CA LEU A 872 -8.71 13.64 19.88
C LEU A 872 -10.16 13.13 19.91
N ILE A 873 -10.64 12.49 18.84
CA ILE A 873 -12.01 11.97 18.78
C ILE A 873 -12.22 10.78 19.72
N SER A 874 -11.16 10.05 20.06
CA SER A 874 -11.21 8.96 21.04
C SER A 874 -11.06 9.46 22.49
N GLY A 875 -10.87 10.76 22.70
CA GLY A 875 -10.72 11.35 24.04
C GLY A 875 -9.36 11.09 24.69
N TYR A 876 -8.36 10.67 23.92
CA TYR A 876 -7.01 10.36 24.44
C TYR A 876 -6.13 11.60 24.65
N GLY A 877 -6.48 12.74 24.01
CA GLY A 877 -5.60 13.89 23.91
C GLY A 877 -4.38 13.63 23.02
N VAL A 878 -3.58 14.67 22.77
CA VAL A 878 -2.40 14.57 21.89
C VAL A 878 -1.08 14.48 22.64
N ASP A 879 -1.06 14.63 23.96
CA ASP A 879 0.16 14.76 24.77
C ASP A 879 1.14 13.60 24.59
N VAL A 880 0.62 12.38 24.47
CA VAL A 880 1.41 11.17 24.29
C VAL A 880 2.08 11.10 22.92
N LEU A 881 1.58 11.83 21.93
CA LEU A 881 2.12 11.92 20.59
C LEU A 881 3.14 13.05 20.41
N LEU A 882 3.22 13.99 21.37
CA LEU A 882 4.18 15.11 21.29
C LEU A 882 5.64 14.66 21.53
N ASP A 883 5.83 13.52 22.16
CA ASP A 883 7.14 12.89 22.36
C ASP A 883 6.92 11.37 22.44
N VAL A 884 6.87 10.75 21.27
CA VAL A 884 6.55 9.31 21.14
C VAL A 884 7.61 8.43 21.77
N ASP A 885 8.90 8.81 21.67
CA ASP A 885 10.01 8.10 22.27
C ASP A 885 9.89 8.06 23.80
N LYS A 886 9.73 9.21 24.41
CA LYS A 886 9.53 9.33 25.86
C LYS A 886 8.28 8.57 26.30
N THR A 887 7.19 8.63 25.54
CA THR A 887 5.96 7.92 25.87
C THR A 887 6.17 6.42 25.84
N ALA A 888 6.74 5.87 24.77
CA ALA A 888 7.01 4.45 24.63
C ALA A 888 7.90 3.93 25.78
N HIS A 889 9.05 4.59 26.03
CA HIS A 889 9.98 4.21 27.09
C HIS A 889 9.47 4.47 28.53
N SER A 890 8.37 5.19 28.67
CA SER A 890 7.74 5.37 29.98
C SER A 890 6.81 4.22 30.38
N ILE A 891 6.44 3.35 29.42
CA ILE A 891 5.59 2.17 29.69
C ILE A 891 6.38 1.14 30.50
N THR A 892 5.81 0.70 31.61
CA THR A 892 6.51 -0.17 32.55
C THR A 892 6.22 -1.66 32.32
N LEU A 893 7.16 -2.51 32.72
CA LEU A 893 6.97 -3.97 32.74
C LEU A 893 5.70 -4.39 33.49
N GLN A 894 5.36 -3.68 34.59
CA GLN A 894 4.18 -4.00 35.37
C GLN A 894 2.89 -3.71 34.57
N GLU A 895 2.85 -2.62 33.81
CA GLU A 895 1.71 -2.29 32.94
C GLU A 895 1.52 -3.34 31.85
N ILE A 896 2.61 -3.72 31.14
CA ILE A 896 2.55 -4.74 30.09
C ILE A 896 2.13 -6.10 30.67
N ARG A 897 2.71 -6.53 31.80
CA ARG A 897 2.32 -7.80 32.44
C ARG A 897 0.84 -7.80 32.90
N ARG A 898 0.35 -6.68 33.41
CA ARG A 898 -1.07 -6.54 33.76
C ARG A 898 -1.97 -6.69 32.53
N LEU A 899 -1.61 -6.01 31.44
CA LEU A 899 -2.34 -6.07 30.17
C LEU A 899 -2.30 -7.48 29.57
N ALA A 900 -1.12 -8.10 29.51
CA ALA A 900 -0.94 -9.47 29.02
C ALA A 900 -1.73 -10.50 29.81
N LYS A 901 -1.72 -10.40 31.15
CA LYS A 901 -2.49 -11.28 32.03
C LYS A 901 -4.01 -11.11 31.82
N HIS A 902 -4.44 -9.87 31.55
CA HIS A 902 -5.84 -9.59 31.23
C HIS A 902 -6.23 -10.15 29.87
N ALA A 903 -5.34 -10.02 28.87
CA ALA A 903 -5.58 -10.44 27.48
C ALA A 903 -5.46 -11.96 27.29
N PHE A 904 -4.46 -12.60 27.90
CA PHE A 904 -4.06 -13.99 27.62
C PHE A 904 -4.16 -14.92 28.84
N GLY A 905 -4.48 -14.39 30.00
CA GLY A 905 -4.60 -15.16 31.24
C GLY A 905 -5.90 -15.98 31.32
N PRO A 906 -6.09 -16.75 32.42
CA PRO A 906 -7.20 -17.71 32.56
C PRO A 906 -8.61 -17.08 32.53
N GLN A 907 -8.73 -15.77 32.68
CA GLN A 907 -10.00 -15.06 32.61
C GLN A 907 -10.43 -14.70 31.20
N ALA A 908 -9.50 -14.70 30.23
CA ALA A 908 -9.82 -14.48 28.84
C ALA A 908 -10.58 -15.69 28.29
N LYS A 909 -11.69 -15.42 27.63
CA LYS A 909 -12.42 -16.45 26.90
C LYS A 909 -11.62 -16.82 25.65
N ARG A 910 -11.66 -18.11 25.26
CA ARG A 910 -10.98 -18.61 24.08
C ARG A 910 -11.96 -19.24 23.11
N PHE A 911 -11.74 -18.96 21.85
CA PHE A 911 -12.41 -19.60 20.72
C PHE A 911 -11.37 -20.03 19.71
N THR A 912 -11.50 -21.23 19.23
CA THR A 912 -10.70 -21.75 18.13
C THR A 912 -11.58 -22.06 16.93
N SER A 913 -11.16 -21.63 15.76
CA SER A 913 -11.80 -21.94 14.48
C SER A 913 -10.81 -22.45 13.46
N VAL A 914 -11.16 -23.55 12.80
CA VAL A 914 -10.31 -24.17 11.77
C VAL A 914 -11.10 -24.29 10.48
N LEU A 915 -10.52 -23.82 9.38
CA LEU A 915 -10.98 -24.09 8.03
C LEU A 915 -10.04 -25.11 7.40
N ASN A 916 -10.47 -26.37 7.36
CA ASN A 916 -9.70 -27.45 6.76
C ASN A 916 -9.98 -27.57 5.25
N PRO A 917 -9.04 -28.16 4.50
CA PRO A 917 -9.28 -28.56 3.12
C PRO A 917 -10.56 -29.40 2.99
N LYS A 918 -11.19 -29.25 1.84
CA LYS A 918 -12.31 -30.13 1.48
C LYS A 918 -11.79 -31.56 1.34
N SER A 919 -12.34 -32.50 2.11
CA SER A 919 -12.00 -33.94 2.06
C SER A 919 -12.39 -34.58 0.74
#